data_9c002cfccde64ce462b9319ed0cc5499
#
_entry.id   9c002cfccde64ce462b9319ed0cc5499
#
_cell.length_a   1.000
_cell.length_b   1.000
_cell.length_c   1.000
_cell.angle_alpha   90.00
_cell.angle_beta   90.00
_cell.angle_gamma   90.00
#
_symmetry.space_group_name_H-M   'P 1'
#
loop_
_entity.id
_entity.type
_entity.pdbx_description
1 polymer ?
#
loop_
_entity_poly.entity_id
_entity_poly.type
_entity_poly.pdbx_seq_one_letter_code
_entity_poly.pdbx_strand_id
1 'polypeptide(L)'
;RYGATVALEDIDLEVPAACMVGLIGPDGVGKSSLLALIAGARIIQHGQVEVLGSDMAQRRHRNAILPRVAYMPQGLGRNLYPTLSVEENLQFFARLFGHDAAERRRRIDDLTQATGLQKFLARPAGKLSGGMKQKLGLCCALIHDPDLLILDEPTTGVDPLARAQFWDLIARIRTTRPGMSVLVATAYMDEAQRFDWLVAMDAGQVLATGTPAALLAQTGTQHLEAAFIALLPAEKKRGHAEVVIPPLQAHADDIAIEARDLTMRFGDFVAVDHVNFRIRRGEIFGFLGSNGCGKSTTMKMLTGLMPASEGQAWLFGNLVNPHDIATRRRVGYMSQAFSLYGELTVRQNLVLHAQLFHVPEADVKERVQEMLERFGLQGEAEALPERLPLGLRQRLSLAVAMVHRPELLILDEPTSGVDPVARDQFWQLLVELSRRDQVTIFISTHFMNEAERCDRMSMMHAGRVLDSDAPAALVAKRGAATLEEAFIGYLLEASGETAPPAAEASTNIASSADKQTDSNNKHIENGDESAEKAPESIAPTAPRPATPAFSLQRLWSYVWRETLELQRDPVRATLALVGSLVLMVVIGLGINMDVESLRFAVLDHDQTSISRSYAQSLSGSRYFTERAPLASYDELDQRMRSGELSLALEIPPGFGRTVLAGQPAAIGAWFDGAMPQRGETVSGYVQGIHQHWLAEQARERTGLKLGSNVAVETRFRYNPDVKSLPAMAPAVMPMLLLMLPAMLTALAVVREKELGSILNLYTTPVTRVEFLLGKQLPYVLLAMLNYLLMCALAVFAFGVPITGSFATLTLAALLFSIIATGMGLLASAVTRSQIAAMFFALIGTIIPASQFSGLTDPVSSLEGVGRWVGEIYPATHMFAISRGVFSKALTLGDLTAAFTALALAIPVIMGIAIWALPKQER
;
A
#
# COMPACT_ATOMS: atom_id res chain seq x y z
N ARG A 1 -11.65 -9.10 19.51
CA ARG A 1 -12.56 -8.03 19.12
C ARG A 1 -11.86 -7.01 18.22
N TYR A 2 -12.60 -6.43 17.26
CA TYR A 2 -12.19 -5.32 16.43
C TYR A 2 -13.08 -4.10 16.75
N GLY A 3 -12.61 -3.23 17.64
CA GLY A 3 -13.47 -2.18 18.19
C GLY A 3 -14.70 -2.77 18.89
N ALA A 4 -15.89 -2.48 18.39
CA ALA A 4 -17.15 -3.02 18.93
C ALA A 4 -17.48 -4.45 18.43
N THR A 5 -16.87 -4.91 17.31
CA THR A 5 -17.19 -6.21 16.71
C THR A 5 -16.44 -7.34 17.41
N VAL A 6 -17.20 -8.35 17.88
CA VAL A 6 -16.64 -9.60 18.42
C VAL A 6 -16.32 -10.54 17.26
N ALA A 7 -15.06 -10.92 17.12
CA ALA A 7 -14.60 -11.79 16.04
C ALA A 7 -14.51 -13.26 16.46
N LEU A 8 -14.20 -13.51 17.72
CA LEU A 8 -14.16 -14.84 18.33
C LEU A 8 -14.75 -14.75 19.73
N GLU A 9 -15.59 -15.73 20.10
CA GLU A 9 -16.29 -15.80 21.39
C GLU A 9 -16.35 -17.25 21.85
N ASP A 10 -15.90 -17.51 23.07
CA ASP A 10 -15.95 -18.80 23.75
C ASP A 10 -15.43 -19.99 22.90
N ILE A 11 -14.26 -19.80 22.30
CA ILE A 11 -13.61 -20.85 21.53
C ILE A 11 -12.92 -21.83 22.49
N ASP A 12 -13.42 -23.07 22.52
CA ASP A 12 -12.77 -24.22 23.11
C ASP A 12 -12.45 -25.24 22.00
N LEU A 13 -11.16 -25.40 21.69
CA LEU A 13 -10.71 -26.15 20.53
C LEU A 13 -9.36 -26.83 20.76
N GLU A 14 -9.35 -28.13 20.59
CA GLU A 14 -8.12 -28.94 20.49
C GLU A 14 -7.89 -29.37 19.03
N VAL A 15 -6.70 -29.11 18.53
CA VAL A 15 -6.27 -29.46 17.17
C VAL A 15 -5.30 -30.63 17.21
N PRO A 16 -5.61 -31.78 16.61
CA PRO A 16 -4.74 -32.93 16.59
C PRO A 16 -3.39 -32.66 15.91
N ALA A 17 -2.31 -33.29 16.40
CA ALA A 17 -0.99 -33.16 15.80
C ALA A 17 -0.83 -34.07 14.57
N ALA A 18 0.13 -33.74 13.70
CA ALA A 18 0.53 -34.53 12.52
C ALA A 18 -0.60 -34.78 11.50
N CYS A 19 -1.64 -33.95 11.51
CA CYS A 19 -2.78 -34.08 10.58
C CYS A 19 -3.05 -32.77 9.85
N MET A 20 -3.91 -32.85 8.81
CA MET A 20 -4.44 -31.70 8.11
C MET A 20 -5.82 -31.34 8.65
N VAL A 21 -5.90 -30.19 9.33
CA VAL A 21 -7.12 -29.69 9.94
C VAL A 21 -7.69 -28.53 9.12
N GLY A 22 -8.95 -28.64 8.74
CA GLY A 22 -9.68 -27.60 8.03
C GLY A 22 -10.61 -26.80 8.93
N LEU A 23 -10.43 -25.47 8.99
CA LEU A 23 -11.42 -24.55 9.52
C LEU A 23 -12.38 -24.17 8.40
N ILE A 24 -13.61 -24.66 8.48
CA ILE A 24 -14.63 -24.43 7.46
C ILE A 24 -15.70 -23.45 7.94
N GLY A 25 -16.21 -22.65 7.04
CA GLY A 25 -17.26 -21.64 7.30
C GLY A 25 -17.15 -20.46 6.34
N PRO A 26 -18.18 -19.61 6.30
CA PRO A 26 -18.22 -18.45 5.41
C PRO A 26 -17.17 -17.39 5.79
N ASP A 27 -17.00 -16.42 4.90
CA ASP A 27 -16.12 -15.28 5.17
C ASP A 27 -16.63 -14.42 6.33
N GLY A 28 -15.69 -13.91 7.14
CA GLY A 28 -16.01 -13.04 8.27
C GLY A 28 -16.39 -13.76 9.59
N VAL A 29 -16.46 -15.09 9.63
CA VAL A 29 -16.81 -15.85 10.85
C VAL A 29 -15.67 -15.99 11.87
N GLY A 30 -14.48 -15.45 11.60
CA GLY A 30 -13.38 -15.47 12.55
C GLY A 30 -12.24 -16.44 12.25
N LYS A 31 -12.31 -17.26 11.15
CA LYS A 31 -11.25 -18.23 10.76
C LYS A 31 -9.86 -17.59 10.74
N SER A 32 -9.69 -16.54 9.94
CA SER A 32 -8.40 -15.82 9.82
C SER A 32 -7.94 -15.19 11.12
N SER A 33 -8.89 -14.75 11.97
CA SER A 33 -8.57 -14.21 13.29
C SER A 33 -7.99 -15.28 14.21
N LEU A 34 -8.58 -16.48 14.20
CA LEU A 34 -8.08 -17.63 14.96
C LEU A 34 -6.70 -18.07 14.45
N LEU A 35 -6.52 -18.19 13.13
CA LEU A 35 -5.22 -18.54 12.54
C LEU A 35 -4.13 -17.53 12.89
N ALA A 36 -4.44 -16.23 12.88
CA ALA A 36 -3.50 -15.16 13.24
C ALA A 36 -3.09 -15.21 14.71
N LEU A 37 -3.99 -15.62 15.62
CA LEU A 37 -3.66 -15.87 17.04
C LEU A 37 -2.73 -17.07 17.20
N ILE A 38 -3.02 -18.18 16.53
CA ILE A 38 -2.20 -19.40 16.52
C ILE A 38 -0.81 -19.12 15.93
N ALA A 39 -0.73 -18.34 14.84
CA ALA A 39 0.53 -17.93 14.23
C ALA A 39 1.33 -16.90 15.06
N GLY A 40 0.77 -16.37 16.16
CA GLY A 40 1.38 -15.31 16.96
C GLY A 40 1.45 -13.95 16.29
N ALA A 41 0.77 -13.76 15.15
CA ALA A 41 0.71 -12.50 14.43
C ALA A 41 -0.16 -11.46 15.13
N ARG A 42 -1.11 -11.90 15.97
CA ARG A 42 -2.07 -11.06 16.69
C ARG A 42 -1.96 -11.21 18.21
N ILE A 43 -2.29 -10.15 18.93
CA ILE A 43 -2.30 -10.16 20.40
C ILE A 43 -3.55 -10.87 20.91
N ILE A 44 -3.38 -11.81 21.84
CA ILE A 44 -4.46 -12.45 22.59
C ILE A 44 -5.07 -11.40 23.52
N GLN A 45 -6.34 -11.09 23.36
CA GLN A 45 -7.05 -10.10 24.18
C GLN A 45 -7.62 -10.75 25.46
N HIS A 46 -8.24 -11.93 25.31
CA HIS A 46 -8.81 -12.73 26.39
C HIS A 46 -8.61 -14.21 26.07
N GLY A 47 -8.56 -15.04 27.09
CA GLY A 47 -8.36 -16.48 26.95
C GLY A 47 -6.90 -16.90 26.81
N GLN A 48 -6.66 -18.17 26.49
CA GLN A 48 -5.35 -18.80 26.37
C GLN A 48 -5.24 -19.50 25.02
N VAL A 49 -4.06 -19.42 24.40
CA VAL A 49 -3.75 -20.12 23.14
C VAL A 49 -2.42 -20.84 23.31
N GLU A 50 -2.46 -22.17 23.34
CA GLU A 50 -1.28 -23.01 23.41
C GLU A 50 -0.92 -23.52 22.02
N VAL A 51 0.35 -23.39 21.63
CA VAL A 51 0.88 -23.87 20.36
C VAL A 51 2.21 -24.55 20.60
N LEU A 52 2.37 -25.78 20.12
CA LEU A 52 3.58 -26.57 20.28
C LEU A 52 4.03 -26.67 21.75
N GLY A 53 3.06 -26.84 22.65
CA GLY A 53 3.27 -27.19 24.05
C GLY A 53 3.44 -26.03 25.03
N SER A 54 3.12 -24.78 24.67
CA SER A 54 3.08 -23.68 25.62
C SER A 54 2.27 -22.47 25.13
N ASP A 55 1.98 -21.55 26.05
CA ASP A 55 1.12 -20.38 25.80
C ASP A 55 1.78 -19.32 24.92
N MET A 56 1.07 -18.88 23.87
CA MET A 56 1.45 -17.84 22.91
C MET A 56 1.49 -16.43 23.50
N ALA A 57 0.85 -16.18 24.63
CA ALA A 57 0.98 -14.92 25.36
C ALA A 57 2.42 -14.70 25.84
N GLN A 58 3.14 -15.77 26.17
CA GLN A 58 4.53 -15.71 26.63
C GLN A 58 5.48 -15.35 25.47
N ARG A 59 6.06 -14.14 25.54
CA ARG A 59 7.00 -13.64 24.52
C ARG A 59 8.19 -14.58 24.27
N ARG A 60 8.72 -15.23 25.33
CA ARG A 60 9.87 -16.15 25.22
C ARG A 60 9.51 -17.38 24.38
N HIS A 61 8.37 -18.00 24.69
CA HIS A 61 7.88 -19.16 23.93
C HIS A 61 7.54 -18.78 22.49
N ARG A 62 6.77 -17.72 22.30
CA ARG A 62 6.42 -17.23 20.95
C ARG A 62 7.65 -17.01 20.07
N ASN A 63 8.69 -16.35 20.58
CA ASN A 63 9.93 -16.16 19.82
C ASN A 63 10.67 -17.48 19.52
N ALA A 64 10.56 -18.47 20.38
CA ALA A 64 11.20 -19.77 20.18
C ALA A 64 10.51 -20.61 19.11
N ILE A 65 9.19 -20.50 18.97
CA ILE A 65 8.43 -21.31 18.00
C ILE A 65 8.26 -20.65 16.63
N LEU A 66 8.47 -19.33 16.47
CA LEU A 66 8.35 -18.67 15.16
C LEU A 66 9.17 -19.36 14.05
N PRO A 67 10.37 -19.92 14.28
CA PRO A 67 11.09 -20.70 13.25
C PRO A 67 10.49 -22.08 12.95
N ARG A 68 9.49 -22.52 13.72
CA ARG A 68 8.81 -23.81 13.57
C ARG A 68 7.40 -23.67 12.98
N VAL A 69 6.91 -22.44 12.84
CA VAL A 69 5.57 -22.11 12.33
C VAL A 69 5.71 -21.34 11.04
N ALA A 70 5.00 -21.78 10.01
CA ALA A 70 4.83 -21.03 8.77
C ALA A 70 3.40 -20.51 8.68
N TYR A 71 3.24 -19.25 8.27
CA TYR A 71 1.93 -18.64 8.05
C TYR A 71 1.83 -18.04 6.66
N MET A 72 0.85 -18.51 5.91
CA MET A 72 0.47 -17.96 4.61
C MET A 72 -0.88 -17.25 4.76
N PRO A 73 -0.89 -15.90 4.77
CA PRO A 73 -2.11 -15.13 4.98
C PRO A 73 -3.02 -15.15 3.76
N GLN A 74 -4.29 -14.86 3.99
CA GLN A 74 -5.31 -14.70 2.95
C GLN A 74 -4.90 -13.65 1.90
N GLY A 75 -5.15 -13.93 0.62
CA GLY A 75 -4.90 -13.05 -0.53
C GLY A 75 -3.67 -13.42 -1.34
N LEU A 76 -3.81 -13.28 -2.67
CA LEU A 76 -2.82 -13.71 -3.66
C LEU A 76 -1.47 -12.99 -3.51
N GLY A 77 -0.50 -13.66 -2.88
CA GLY A 77 0.88 -13.16 -2.76
C GLY A 77 1.06 -12.02 -1.75
N ARG A 78 0.21 -11.90 -0.75
CA ARG A 78 0.33 -10.86 0.31
C ARG A 78 1.64 -10.94 1.11
N ASN A 79 2.18 -12.14 1.26
CA ASN A 79 3.48 -12.34 1.90
C ASN A 79 4.66 -12.12 0.96
N LEU A 80 4.44 -11.92 -0.35
CA LEU A 80 5.48 -11.76 -1.36
C LEU A 80 5.83 -10.29 -1.59
N TYR A 81 7.03 -10.06 -2.12
CA TYR A 81 7.49 -8.76 -2.60
C TYR A 81 7.36 -8.72 -4.13
N PRO A 82 6.39 -7.97 -4.68
CA PRO A 82 6.05 -8.02 -6.12
C PRO A 82 7.19 -7.58 -7.05
N THR A 83 8.06 -6.71 -6.58
CA THR A 83 9.21 -6.17 -7.32
C THR A 83 10.39 -7.13 -7.36
N LEU A 84 10.46 -8.10 -6.43
CA LEU A 84 11.48 -9.11 -6.38
C LEU A 84 11.13 -10.27 -7.31
N SER A 85 12.14 -10.93 -7.89
CA SER A 85 11.98 -12.15 -8.66
C SER A 85 11.56 -13.33 -7.76
N VAL A 86 11.20 -14.45 -8.37
CA VAL A 86 10.90 -15.71 -7.65
C VAL A 86 12.10 -16.11 -6.78
N GLU A 87 13.29 -16.15 -7.37
CA GLU A 87 14.51 -16.49 -6.64
C GLU A 87 14.82 -15.51 -5.50
N GLU A 88 14.73 -14.21 -5.76
CA GLU A 88 15.00 -13.17 -4.75
C GLU A 88 14.04 -13.23 -3.56
N ASN A 89 12.75 -13.53 -3.79
CA ASN A 89 11.79 -13.77 -2.70
C ASN A 89 12.23 -14.98 -1.84
N LEU A 90 12.55 -16.11 -2.46
CA LEU A 90 13.00 -17.31 -1.76
C LEU A 90 14.31 -17.09 -1.00
N GLN A 91 15.29 -16.42 -1.64
CA GLN A 91 16.55 -16.03 -1.01
C GLN A 91 16.33 -15.13 0.21
N PHE A 92 15.41 -14.18 0.12
CA PHE A 92 15.06 -13.30 1.21
C PHE A 92 14.53 -14.09 2.42
N PHE A 93 13.49 -14.92 2.24
CA PHE A 93 12.94 -15.72 3.33
C PHE A 93 13.96 -16.71 3.90
N ALA A 94 14.72 -17.41 3.07
CA ALA A 94 15.72 -18.34 3.53
C ALA A 94 16.81 -17.67 4.41
N ARG A 95 17.20 -16.44 4.08
CA ARG A 95 18.15 -15.66 4.92
C ARG A 95 17.53 -15.23 6.25
N LEU A 96 16.22 -14.93 6.30
CA LEU A 96 15.55 -14.56 7.56
C LEU A 96 15.58 -15.71 8.58
N PHE A 97 15.53 -16.95 8.10
CA PHE A 97 15.61 -18.14 8.95
C PHE A 97 17.04 -18.66 9.17
N GLY A 98 18.05 -17.97 8.66
CA GLY A 98 19.46 -18.22 8.97
C GLY A 98 20.14 -19.30 8.15
N HIS A 99 19.55 -19.74 7.03
CA HIS A 99 20.21 -20.72 6.15
C HIS A 99 21.46 -20.17 5.49
N ASP A 100 22.52 -20.98 5.42
CA ASP A 100 23.73 -20.67 4.68
C ASP A 100 23.54 -20.71 3.16
N ALA A 101 24.54 -20.38 2.38
CA ALA A 101 24.41 -20.26 0.92
C ALA A 101 24.13 -21.60 0.25
N ALA A 102 24.72 -22.70 0.71
CA ALA A 102 24.58 -24.02 0.12
C ALA A 102 23.17 -24.58 0.42
N GLU A 103 22.71 -24.49 1.66
CA GLU A 103 21.39 -24.93 2.08
C GLU A 103 20.29 -24.11 1.40
N ARG A 104 20.45 -22.80 1.27
CA ARG A 104 19.50 -21.97 0.52
C ARG A 104 19.35 -22.42 -0.93
N ARG A 105 20.50 -22.66 -1.61
CA ARG A 105 20.49 -23.12 -3.00
C ARG A 105 19.74 -24.42 -3.14
N ARG A 106 20.11 -25.41 -2.34
CA ARG A 106 19.46 -26.73 -2.32
C ARG A 106 17.95 -26.61 -2.13
N ARG A 107 17.50 -25.88 -1.09
CA ARG A 107 16.06 -25.74 -0.80
C ARG A 107 15.29 -24.98 -1.89
N ILE A 108 15.89 -23.95 -2.47
CA ILE A 108 15.28 -23.21 -3.58
C ILE A 108 15.13 -24.14 -4.79
N ASP A 109 16.15 -24.91 -5.15
CA ASP A 109 16.11 -25.83 -6.27
C ASP A 109 15.05 -26.92 -6.02
N ASP A 110 15.03 -27.57 -4.85
CA ASP A 110 14.04 -28.57 -4.48
C ASP A 110 12.58 -28.05 -4.56
N LEU A 111 12.31 -26.88 -3.93
CA LEU A 111 10.97 -26.31 -3.88
C LEU A 111 10.51 -25.80 -5.25
N THR A 112 11.41 -25.17 -6.02
CA THR A 112 11.03 -24.64 -7.35
C THR A 112 10.87 -25.76 -8.38
N GLN A 113 11.60 -26.85 -8.26
CA GLN A 113 11.40 -28.04 -9.06
C GLN A 113 10.05 -28.72 -8.73
N ALA A 114 9.75 -28.91 -7.44
CA ALA A 114 8.50 -29.51 -6.99
C ALA A 114 7.25 -28.72 -7.41
N THR A 115 7.37 -27.40 -7.53
CA THR A 115 6.26 -26.48 -7.87
C THR A 115 6.21 -26.08 -9.33
N GLY A 116 7.19 -26.47 -10.14
CA GLY A 116 7.32 -26.07 -11.55
C GLY A 116 7.73 -24.60 -11.74
N LEU A 117 8.21 -23.93 -10.70
CA LEU A 117 8.64 -22.51 -10.76
C LEU A 117 10.08 -22.33 -11.28
N GLN A 118 10.83 -23.40 -11.48
CA GLN A 118 12.24 -23.34 -11.89
C GLN A 118 12.48 -22.53 -13.18
N LYS A 119 11.55 -22.63 -14.15
CA LYS A 119 11.64 -21.86 -15.41
C LYS A 119 11.36 -20.36 -15.24
N PHE A 120 10.90 -19.91 -14.06
CA PHE A 120 10.46 -18.56 -13.80
C PHE A 120 11.27 -17.85 -12.71
N LEU A 121 12.42 -18.41 -12.31
CA LEU A 121 13.27 -17.88 -11.21
C LEU A 121 13.59 -16.38 -11.34
N ALA A 122 13.88 -15.92 -12.55
CA ALA A 122 14.21 -14.51 -12.81
C ALA A 122 12.97 -13.58 -12.96
N ARG A 123 11.74 -14.18 -13.03
CA ARG A 123 10.51 -13.38 -13.25
C ARG A 123 10.09 -12.67 -11.97
N PRO A 124 9.79 -11.35 -12.01
CA PRO A 124 9.22 -10.63 -10.88
C PRO A 124 7.92 -11.26 -10.38
N ALA A 125 7.76 -11.38 -9.06
CA ALA A 125 6.58 -12.00 -8.46
C ALA A 125 5.27 -11.27 -8.83
N GLY A 126 5.33 -9.94 -9.04
CA GLY A 126 4.18 -9.16 -9.50
C GLY A 126 3.63 -9.59 -10.86
N LYS A 127 4.49 -10.17 -11.74
CA LYS A 127 4.16 -10.62 -13.10
C LYS A 127 3.77 -12.11 -13.17
N LEU A 128 3.64 -12.80 -12.04
CA LEU A 128 3.17 -14.18 -11.96
C LEU A 128 1.64 -14.24 -12.01
N SER A 129 1.10 -15.35 -12.51
CA SER A 129 -0.33 -15.67 -12.39
C SER A 129 -0.73 -15.91 -10.93
N GLY A 130 -2.04 -15.88 -10.62
CA GLY A 130 -2.55 -16.14 -9.27
C GLY A 130 -2.06 -17.46 -8.69
N GLY A 131 -2.20 -18.56 -9.42
CA GLY A 131 -1.72 -19.89 -9.00
C GLY A 131 -0.20 -19.95 -8.81
N MET A 132 0.58 -19.28 -9.68
CA MET A 132 2.03 -19.20 -9.52
C MET A 132 2.42 -18.37 -8.28
N LYS A 133 1.70 -17.29 -7.96
CA LYS A 133 1.91 -16.51 -6.73
C LYS A 133 1.63 -17.35 -5.49
N GLN A 134 0.58 -18.16 -5.51
CA GLN A 134 0.27 -19.07 -4.40
C GLN A 134 1.35 -20.15 -4.23
N LYS A 135 1.79 -20.79 -5.33
CA LYS A 135 2.91 -21.73 -5.29
C LYS A 135 4.18 -21.09 -4.74
N LEU A 136 4.51 -19.84 -5.15
CA LEU A 136 5.66 -19.10 -4.60
C LEU A 136 5.46 -18.76 -3.13
N GLY A 137 4.26 -18.32 -2.73
CA GLY A 137 3.92 -18.03 -1.32
C GLY A 137 4.11 -19.26 -0.44
N LEU A 138 3.66 -20.43 -0.92
CA LEU A 138 3.87 -21.71 -0.25
C LEU A 138 5.37 -22.08 -0.17
N CYS A 139 6.14 -21.92 -1.24
CA CYS A 139 7.58 -22.15 -1.21
C CYS A 139 8.27 -21.26 -0.17
N CYS A 140 7.90 -19.96 -0.10
CA CYS A 140 8.43 -19.04 0.92
C CYS A 140 8.06 -19.47 2.34
N ALA A 141 6.85 -20.00 2.55
CA ALA A 141 6.40 -20.52 3.83
C ALA A 141 7.12 -21.81 4.24
N LEU A 142 7.44 -22.67 3.28
CA LEU A 142 8.10 -23.96 3.51
C LEU A 142 9.63 -23.89 3.53
N ILE A 143 10.25 -22.77 3.13
CA ILE A 143 11.70 -22.67 2.97
C ILE A 143 12.49 -22.99 4.25
N HIS A 144 11.90 -22.74 5.41
CA HIS A 144 12.52 -22.95 6.72
C HIS A 144 12.11 -24.23 7.42
N ASP A 145 11.30 -25.06 6.75
CA ASP A 145 10.99 -26.40 7.22
C ASP A 145 10.13 -26.43 8.50
N PRO A 146 8.90 -25.87 8.47
CA PRO A 146 8.06 -25.71 9.64
C PRO A 146 7.51 -27.04 10.19
N ASP A 147 7.22 -27.11 11.51
CA ASP A 147 6.47 -28.18 12.13
C ASP A 147 4.96 -27.95 12.03
N LEU A 148 4.55 -26.67 11.96
CA LEU A 148 3.17 -26.25 11.77
C LEU A 148 3.06 -25.31 10.57
N LEU A 149 2.30 -25.73 9.55
CA LEU A 149 1.98 -24.91 8.39
C LEU A 149 0.55 -24.38 8.50
N ILE A 150 0.38 -23.07 8.51
CA ILE A 150 -0.92 -22.39 8.60
C ILE A 150 -1.22 -21.73 7.27
N LEU A 151 -2.34 -22.09 6.66
CA LEU A 151 -2.79 -21.63 5.35
C LEU A 151 -4.17 -20.95 5.49
N ASP A 152 -4.23 -19.67 5.20
CA ASP A 152 -5.46 -18.89 5.29
C ASP A 152 -6.02 -18.65 3.89
N GLU A 153 -7.03 -19.41 3.52
CA GLU A 153 -7.68 -19.43 2.20
C GLU A 153 -6.67 -19.51 1.04
N PRO A 154 -5.80 -20.53 1.01
CA PRO A 154 -4.67 -20.57 0.09
C PRO A 154 -5.07 -20.70 -1.38
N THR A 155 -6.27 -21.13 -1.69
CA THR A 155 -6.77 -21.40 -3.03
C THR A 155 -7.83 -20.43 -3.51
N THR A 156 -8.20 -19.44 -2.68
CA THR A 156 -9.18 -18.42 -3.07
C THR A 156 -8.67 -17.59 -4.25
N GLY A 157 -9.52 -17.52 -5.31
CA GLY A 157 -9.16 -16.84 -6.55
C GLY A 157 -8.13 -17.60 -7.41
N VAL A 158 -7.94 -18.90 -7.19
CA VAL A 158 -7.10 -19.79 -8.00
C VAL A 158 -7.99 -20.68 -8.87
N ASP A 159 -7.60 -20.89 -10.11
CA ASP A 159 -8.32 -21.75 -11.03
C ASP A 159 -8.29 -23.22 -10.57
N PRO A 160 -9.28 -24.07 -10.99
CA PRO A 160 -9.42 -25.45 -10.52
C PRO A 160 -8.19 -26.33 -10.77
N LEU A 161 -7.52 -26.20 -11.91
CA LEU A 161 -6.32 -26.97 -12.21
C LEU A 161 -5.16 -26.60 -11.26
N ALA A 162 -4.90 -25.31 -11.10
CA ALA A 162 -3.87 -24.83 -10.19
C ALA A 162 -4.21 -25.15 -8.72
N ARG A 163 -5.50 -25.21 -8.36
CA ARG A 163 -6.00 -25.64 -7.05
C ARG A 163 -5.71 -27.13 -6.80
N ALA A 164 -6.05 -27.99 -7.74
CA ALA A 164 -5.74 -29.43 -7.65
C ALA A 164 -4.23 -29.65 -7.49
N GLN A 165 -3.42 -29.01 -8.33
CA GLN A 165 -1.95 -29.09 -8.26
C GLN A 165 -1.39 -28.59 -6.91
N PHE A 166 -2.03 -27.55 -6.30
CA PHE A 166 -1.63 -27.04 -5.00
C PHE A 166 -1.85 -28.09 -3.89
N TRP A 167 -3.02 -28.73 -3.87
CA TRP A 167 -3.33 -29.76 -2.86
C TRP A 167 -2.51 -31.03 -3.06
N ASP A 168 -2.24 -31.45 -4.29
CA ASP A 168 -1.35 -32.57 -4.60
C ASP A 168 0.09 -32.28 -4.12
N LEU A 169 0.55 -31.03 -4.21
CA LEU A 169 1.83 -30.61 -3.68
C LEU A 169 1.87 -30.72 -2.15
N ILE A 170 0.83 -30.23 -1.46
CA ILE A 170 0.72 -30.37 0.00
C ILE A 170 0.72 -31.84 0.43
N ALA A 171 -0.05 -32.70 -0.28
CA ALA A 171 -0.09 -34.13 0.01
C ALA A 171 1.31 -34.78 -0.13
N ARG A 172 2.05 -34.48 -1.21
CA ARG A 172 3.43 -34.94 -1.40
C ARG A 172 4.40 -34.47 -0.32
N ILE A 173 4.28 -33.21 0.11
CA ILE A 173 5.11 -32.68 1.18
C ILE A 173 4.81 -33.40 2.49
N ARG A 174 3.54 -33.69 2.81
CA ARG A 174 3.15 -34.41 4.01
C ARG A 174 3.67 -35.86 4.01
N THR A 175 3.70 -36.58 2.86
CA THR A 175 4.27 -37.92 2.78
C THR A 175 5.78 -37.94 3.09
N THR A 176 6.52 -36.89 2.72
CA THR A 176 7.94 -36.76 3.06
C THR A 176 8.16 -36.30 4.50
N ARG A 177 7.10 -35.78 5.19
CA ARG A 177 7.10 -35.18 6.52
C ARG A 177 5.88 -35.55 7.35
N PRO A 178 5.78 -36.81 7.78
CA PRO A 178 4.60 -37.29 8.48
C PRO A 178 4.32 -36.60 9.83
N GLY A 179 5.32 -35.92 10.43
CA GLY A 179 5.16 -35.13 11.67
C GLY A 179 4.68 -33.68 11.49
N MET A 180 4.52 -33.20 10.25
CA MET A 180 4.08 -31.83 10.00
C MET A 180 2.56 -31.69 10.15
N SER A 181 2.11 -30.78 11.01
CA SER A 181 0.70 -30.40 11.11
C SER A 181 0.38 -29.30 10.09
N VAL A 182 -0.78 -29.39 9.44
CA VAL A 182 -1.27 -28.38 8.49
C VAL A 182 -2.63 -27.89 8.96
N LEU A 183 -2.75 -26.57 9.17
CA LEU A 183 -4.00 -25.91 9.56
C LEU A 183 -4.47 -25.02 8.42
N VAL A 184 -5.65 -25.28 7.90
CA VAL A 184 -6.18 -24.61 6.70
C VAL A 184 -7.49 -23.92 7.02
N ALA A 185 -7.65 -22.63 6.75
CA ALA A 185 -8.96 -22.02 6.64
C ALA A 185 -9.41 -22.06 5.18
N THR A 186 -10.64 -22.49 4.93
CA THR A 186 -11.25 -22.47 3.60
C THR A 186 -12.75 -22.19 3.67
N ALA A 187 -13.27 -21.49 2.66
CA ALA A 187 -14.70 -21.38 2.39
C ALA A 187 -15.19 -22.46 1.41
N TYR A 188 -14.27 -23.24 0.80
CA TYR A 188 -14.59 -24.28 -0.18
C TYR A 188 -14.85 -25.61 0.52
N MET A 189 -16.12 -26.04 0.57
CA MET A 189 -16.50 -27.30 1.22
C MET A 189 -16.00 -28.54 0.47
N ASP A 190 -15.82 -28.45 -0.85
CA ASP A 190 -15.27 -29.55 -1.67
C ASP A 190 -13.80 -29.82 -1.31
N GLU A 191 -13.02 -28.82 -1.00
CA GLU A 191 -11.64 -28.99 -0.51
C GLU A 191 -11.59 -29.67 0.85
N ALA A 192 -12.56 -29.35 1.71
CA ALA A 192 -12.62 -29.83 3.07
C ALA A 192 -12.79 -31.37 3.17
N GLN A 193 -13.31 -32.01 2.14
CA GLN A 193 -13.39 -33.48 2.07
C GLN A 193 -12.03 -34.19 2.07
N ARG A 194 -10.96 -33.45 1.67
CA ARG A 194 -9.59 -33.98 1.61
C ARG A 194 -8.84 -33.89 2.95
N PHE A 195 -9.42 -33.22 3.95
CA PHE A 195 -8.76 -32.97 5.23
C PHE A 195 -9.03 -34.12 6.22
N ASP A 196 -8.06 -34.34 7.11
CA ASP A 196 -8.17 -35.40 8.12
C ASP A 196 -9.20 -35.05 9.21
N TRP A 197 -9.30 -33.76 9.55
CA TRP A 197 -10.17 -33.25 10.62
C TRP A 197 -10.75 -31.88 10.24
N LEU A 198 -11.98 -31.61 10.63
CA LEU A 198 -12.69 -30.37 10.33
C LEU A 198 -13.14 -29.68 11.62
N VAL A 199 -13.12 -28.36 11.57
CA VAL A 199 -13.69 -27.45 12.57
C VAL A 199 -14.68 -26.54 11.86
N ALA A 200 -15.97 -26.75 12.07
CA ALA A 200 -17.01 -25.91 11.51
C ALA A 200 -17.20 -24.67 12.38
N MET A 201 -17.12 -23.48 11.78
CA MET A 201 -17.21 -22.18 12.49
C MET A 201 -18.30 -21.30 11.91
N ASP A 202 -19.03 -20.62 12.80
CA ASP A 202 -19.97 -19.56 12.45
C ASP A 202 -20.01 -18.49 13.52
N ALA A 203 -20.14 -17.21 13.13
CA ALA A 203 -20.28 -16.06 14.03
C ALA A 203 -19.24 -15.99 15.17
N GLY A 204 -18.00 -16.43 14.94
CA GLY A 204 -16.93 -16.43 15.94
C GLY A 204 -16.97 -17.61 16.92
N GLN A 205 -17.81 -18.61 16.72
CA GLN A 205 -17.95 -19.80 17.56
C GLN A 205 -17.64 -21.07 16.77
N VAL A 206 -17.27 -22.14 17.47
CA VAL A 206 -17.13 -23.48 16.91
C VAL A 206 -18.48 -24.19 17.00
N LEU A 207 -19.01 -24.65 15.86
CA LEU A 207 -20.27 -25.37 15.77
C LEU A 207 -20.11 -26.87 16.02
N ALA A 208 -19.08 -27.47 15.40
CA ALA A 208 -18.77 -28.89 15.51
C ALA A 208 -17.32 -29.15 15.09
N THR A 209 -16.76 -30.26 15.57
CA THR A 209 -15.45 -30.76 15.18
C THR A 209 -15.51 -32.26 14.90
N GLY A 210 -14.71 -32.76 13.98
CA GLY A 210 -14.66 -34.19 13.67
C GLY A 210 -14.04 -34.46 12.31
N THR A 211 -13.95 -35.77 11.95
CA THR A 211 -13.59 -36.15 10.59
C THR A 211 -14.72 -35.79 9.62
N PRO A 212 -14.44 -35.57 8.32
CA PRO A 212 -15.52 -35.36 7.33
C PRO A 212 -16.65 -36.39 7.40
N ALA A 213 -16.30 -37.65 7.50
CA ALA A 213 -17.27 -38.73 7.61
C ALA A 213 -18.11 -38.66 8.89
N ALA A 214 -17.51 -38.29 10.02
CA ALA A 214 -18.22 -38.15 11.29
C ALA A 214 -19.25 -36.99 11.24
N LEU A 215 -18.90 -35.87 10.62
CA LEU A 215 -19.79 -34.70 10.46
C LEU A 215 -20.97 -35.02 9.52
N LEU A 216 -20.71 -35.74 8.42
CA LEU A 216 -21.77 -36.26 7.52
C LEU A 216 -22.73 -37.21 8.24
N ALA A 217 -22.19 -38.12 9.02
CA ALA A 217 -23.01 -39.09 9.80
C ALA A 217 -23.83 -38.39 10.89
N GLN A 218 -23.23 -37.40 11.60
CA GLN A 218 -23.91 -36.63 12.64
C GLN A 218 -25.08 -35.83 12.09
N THR A 219 -24.98 -35.31 10.87
CA THR A 219 -26.00 -34.46 10.24
C THR A 219 -26.96 -35.24 9.34
N GLY A 220 -26.66 -36.51 9.03
CA GLY A 220 -27.46 -37.34 8.14
C GLY A 220 -27.45 -36.85 6.69
N THR A 221 -26.41 -36.13 6.25
CA THR A 221 -26.28 -35.52 4.91
C THR A 221 -25.24 -36.25 4.07
N GLN A 222 -25.33 -36.09 2.72
CA GLN A 222 -24.38 -36.71 1.79
C GLN A 222 -23.21 -35.82 1.41
N HIS A 223 -23.33 -34.50 1.61
CA HIS A 223 -22.34 -33.50 1.22
C HIS A 223 -22.01 -32.56 2.38
N LEU A 224 -20.75 -32.15 2.49
CA LEU A 224 -20.28 -31.29 3.56
C LEU A 224 -20.97 -29.91 3.58
N GLU A 225 -21.38 -29.39 2.42
CA GLU A 225 -22.13 -28.12 2.37
C GLU A 225 -23.50 -28.26 3.04
N ALA A 226 -24.22 -29.35 2.75
CA ALA A 226 -25.50 -29.65 3.43
C ALA A 226 -25.29 -29.90 4.94
N ALA A 227 -24.18 -30.60 5.29
CA ALA A 227 -23.82 -30.84 6.68
C ALA A 227 -23.55 -29.52 7.40
N PHE A 228 -22.82 -28.60 6.81
CA PHE A 228 -22.55 -27.28 7.38
C PHE A 228 -23.85 -26.48 7.60
N ILE A 229 -24.75 -26.46 6.61
CA ILE A 229 -26.05 -25.80 6.72
C ILE A 229 -26.88 -26.45 7.86
N ALA A 230 -26.83 -27.78 7.98
CA ALA A 230 -27.51 -28.50 9.05
C ALA A 230 -26.98 -28.17 10.46
N LEU A 231 -25.71 -27.77 10.59
CA LEU A 231 -25.11 -27.37 11.85
C LEU A 231 -25.40 -25.91 12.24
N LEU A 232 -25.82 -25.05 11.29
CA LEU A 232 -26.11 -23.65 11.57
C LEU A 232 -27.28 -23.49 12.58
N PRO A 233 -27.33 -22.38 13.35
CA PRO A 233 -28.47 -22.03 14.21
C PRO A 233 -29.78 -21.93 13.42
N ALA A 234 -30.90 -22.29 14.06
CA ALA A 234 -32.22 -22.30 13.42
C ALA A 234 -32.64 -20.95 12.82
N GLU A 235 -32.16 -19.84 13.40
CA GLU A 235 -32.44 -18.47 12.90
C GLU A 235 -31.81 -18.23 11.53
N LYS A 236 -30.60 -18.74 11.26
CA LYS A 236 -29.89 -18.60 9.98
C LYS A 236 -30.41 -19.56 8.91
N LYS A 237 -31.06 -20.65 9.31
CA LYS A 237 -31.72 -21.59 8.40
C LYS A 237 -33.08 -21.10 7.89
N ARG A 238 -33.68 -20.08 8.54
CA ARG A 238 -34.97 -19.56 8.12
C ARG A 238 -34.94 -18.99 6.72
N GLY A 239 -35.79 -19.55 5.85
CA GLY A 239 -35.87 -19.13 4.44
C GLY A 239 -34.85 -19.78 3.51
N HIS A 240 -34.05 -20.75 4.00
CA HIS A 240 -33.25 -21.59 3.14
C HIS A 240 -34.14 -22.62 2.45
N ALA A 241 -34.15 -22.60 1.13
CA ALA A 241 -34.76 -23.62 0.28
C ALA A 241 -33.76 -24.00 -0.80
N GLU A 242 -33.71 -25.27 -1.16
CA GLU A 242 -32.90 -25.77 -2.26
C GLU A 242 -33.25 -25.00 -3.55
N VAL A 243 -32.22 -24.55 -4.29
CA VAL A 243 -32.44 -23.78 -5.52
C VAL A 243 -32.89 -24.76 -6.62
N VAL A 244 -34.14 -24.63 -6.99
CA VAL A 244 -34.71 -25.40 -8.14
C VAL A 244 -34.66 -24.50 -9.36
N ILE A 245 -34.06 -24.99 -10.46
CA ILE A 245 -33.95 -24.23 -11.72
C ILE A 245 -34.98 -24.77 -12.71
N PRO A 246 -36.10 -24.07 -12.93
CA PRO A 246 -37.08 -24.48 -13.92
C PRO A 246 -36.46 -24.45 -15.33
N PRO A 247 -36.85 -25.37 -16.24
CA PRO A 247 -36.36 -25.34 -17.60
C PRO A 247 -36.70 -24.03 -18.32
N LEU A 248 -35.76 -23.56 -19.14
CA LEU A 248 -35.93 -22.34 -19.90
C LEU A 248 -36.99 -22.52 -21.00
N GLN A 249 -38.04 -21.72 -21.01
CA GLN A 249 -39.06 -21.65 -22.08
C GLN A 249 -38.65 -20.56 -23.10
N ALA A 250 -37.59 -20.78 -23.87
CA ALA A 250 -37.17 -19.81 -24.89
C ALA A 250 -37.34 -20.37 -26.31
N HIS A 251 -37.71 -19.52 -27.25
CA HIS A 251 -37.68 -19.84 -28.68
C HIS A 251 -36.20 -19.87 -29.15
N ALA A 252 -35.87 -20.86 -29.96
CA ALA A 252 -34.49 -21.13 -30.41
C ALA A 252 -33.84 -19.92 -31.14
N ASP A 253 -34.64 -19.06 -31.74
CA ASP A 253 -34.20 -17.93 -32.60
C ASP A 253 -34.14 -16.58 -31.88
N ASP A 254 -34.57 -16.50 -30.62
CA ASP A 254 -34.52 -15.24 -29.84
C ASP A 254 -33.18 -15.07 -29.13
N ILE A 255 -32.20 -14.47 -29.83
CA ILE A 255 -30.82 -14.31 -29.38
C ILE A 255 -30.64 -12.95 -28.69
N ALA A 256 -30.16 -12.96 -27.45
CA ALA A 256 -29.82 -11.77 -26.70
C ALA A 256 -28.37 -11.33 -26.98
N ILE A 257 -27.41 -12.27 -27.01
CA ILE A 257 -26.00 -12.01 -27.27
C ILE A 257 -25.49 -12.91 -28.37
N GLU A 258 -24.82 -12.32 -29.35
CA GLU A 258 -24.06 -13.05 -30.35
C GLU A 258 -22.64 -12.48 -30.45
N ALA A 259 -21.64 -13.34 -30.48
CA ALA A 259 -20.24 -12.97 -30.75
C ALA A 259 -19.71 -13.83 -31.88
N ARG A 260 -19.02 -13.20 -32.85
CA ARG A 260 -18.35 -13.86 -33.95
C ARG A 260 -16.91 -13.41 -34.07
N ASP A 261 -16.01 -14.37 -33.93
CA ASP A 261 -14.55 -14.21 -34.02
C ASP A 261 -14.02 -13.07 -33.15
N LEU A 262 -14.62 -12.87 -31.97
CA LEU A 262 -14.33 -11.77 -31.10
C LEU A 262 -12.90 -11.90 -30.56
N THR A 263 -12.05 -10.92 -30.86
CA THR A 263 -10.62 -10.96 -30.53
C THR A 263 -10.19 -9.65 -29.87
N MET A 264 -9.32 -9.77 -28.85
CA MET A 264 -8.71 -8.63 -28.18
C MET A 264 -7.22 -8.79 -28.02
N ARG A 265 -6.47 -7.82 -28.55
CA ARG A 265 -5.01 -7.73 -28.50
C ARG A 265 -4.55 -6.54 -27.68
N PHE A 266 -3.55 -6.74 -26.83
CA PHE A 266 -2.84 -5.70 -26.13
C PHE A 266 -1.36 -5.74 -26.55
N GLY A 267 -1.00 -5.03 -27.60
CA GLY A 267 0.28 -5.20 -28.27
C GLY A 267 0.42 -6.63 -28.81
N ASP A 268 1.49 -7.32 -28.43
CA ASP A 268 1.74 -8.72 -28.84
C ASP A 268 0.90 -9.75 -28.04
N PHE A 269 0.26 -9.33 -26.95
CA PHE A 269 -0.52 -10.22 -26.10
C PHE A 269 -1.96 -10.34 -26.59
N VAL A 270 -2.41 -11.56 -26.88
CA VAL A 270 -3.80 -11.86 -27.26
C VAL A 270 -4.55 -12.29 -26.00
N ALA A 271 -5.43 -11.42 -25.52
CA ALA A 271 -6.23 -11.67 -24.32
C ALA A 271 -7.49 -12.49 -24.59
N VAL A 272 -8.08 -12.33 -25.78
CA VAL A 272 -9.25 -13.05 -26.30
C VAL A 272 -8.97 -13.37 -27.75
N ASP A 273 -9.17 -14.61 -28.16
CA ASP A 273 -8.75 -15.15 -29.45
C ASP A 273 -9.90 -15.89 -30.14
N HIS A 274 -10.54 -15.27 -31.15
CA HIS A 274 -11.60 -15.80 -32.00
C HIS A 274 -12.76 -16.47 -31.24
N VAL A 275 -13.28 -15.79 -30.21
CA VAL A 275 -14.36 -16.30 -29.37
C VAL A 275 -15.71 -16.18 -30.08
N ASN A 276 -16.45 -17.29 -30.13
CA ASN A 276 -17.77 -17.41 -30.76
C ASN A 276 -18.78 -17.98 -29.77
N PHE A 277 -19.93 -17.31 -29.63
CA PHE A 277 -21.06 -17.86 -28.84
C PHE A 277 -22.39 -17.16 -29.20
N ARG A 278 -23.49 -17.84 -28.84
CA ARG A 278 -24.86 -17.32 -28.96
C ARG A 278 -25.62 -17.63 -27.68
N ILE A 279 -26.22 -16.60 -27.09
CA ILE A 279 -26.96 -16.70 -25.81
C ILE A 279 -28.40 -16.28 -26.09
N ARG A 280 -29.37 -17.09 -25.62
CA ARG A 280 -30.79 -16.84 -25.81
C ARG A 280 -31.33 -15.83 -24.80
N ARG A 281 -32.48 -15.22 -25.11
CA ARG A 281 -33.14 -14.38 -24.10
C ARG A 281 -33.63 -15.19 -22.92
N GLY A 282 -33.49 -14.60 -21.72
CA GLY A 282 -33.87 -15.23 -20.48
C GLY A 282 -32.95 -16.40 -20.06
N GLU A 283 -31.89 -16.72 -20.81
CA GLU A 283 -30.94 -17.77 -20.49
C GLU A 283 -30.00 -17.35 -19.37
N ILE A 284 -29.71 -18.23 -18.41
CA ILE A 284 -28.60 -18.10 -17.46
C ILE A 284 -27.39 -18.79 -18.08
N PHE A 285 -26.47 -18.02 -18.61
CA PHE A 285 -25.30 -18.52 -19.32
C PHE A 285 -24.04 -18.36 -18.47
N GLY A 286 -23.37 -19.49 -18.17
CA GLY A 286 -22.16 -19.55 -17.38
C GLY A 286 -20.90 -19.35 -18.24
N PHE A 287 -19.93 -18.62 -17.73
CA PHE A 287 -18.62 -18.46 -18.35
C PHE A 287 -17.54 -18.92 -17.37
N LEU A 288 -17.10 -20.18 -17.55
CA LEU A 288 -16.14 -20.84 -16.69
C LEU A 288 -14.75 -20.75 -17.31
N GLY A 289 -13.73 -20.47 -16.53
CA GLY A 289 -12.35 -20.45 -17.05
C GLY A 289 -11.32 -20.10 -16.00
N SER A 290 -10.06 -20.42 -16.33
CA SER A 290 -8.92 -20.09 -15.48
C SER A 290 -8.74 -18.56 -15.31
N ASN A 291 -8.07 -18.14 -14.25
CA ASN A 291 -7.80 -16.73 -14.03
C ASN A 291 -6.89 -16.17 -15.12
N GLY A 292 -7.27 -14.99 -15.63
CA GLY A 292 -6.54 -14.35 -16.73
C GLY A 292 -6.79 -14.95 -18.12
N CYS A 293 -7.74 -15.88 -18.27
CA CYS A 293 -8.09 -16.48 -19.57
C CYS A 293 -8.88 -15.54 -20.49
N GLY A 294 -9.23 -14.33 -20.06
CA GLY A 294 -9.94 -13.35 -20.90
C GLY A 294 -11.43 -13.14 -20.57
N LYS A 295 -12.02 -13.78 -19.53
CA LYS A 295 -13.44 -13.65 -19.17
C LYS A 295 -13.90 -12.20 -19.02
N SER A 296 -13.29 -11.44 -18.10
CA SER A 296 -13.68 -10.05 -17.86
C SER A 296 -13.40 -9.15 -19.08
N THR A 297 -12.41 -9.47 -19.91
CA THR A 297 -12.14 -8.77 -21.18
C THR A 297 -13.26 -9.01 -22.17
N THR A 298 -13.70 -10.26 -22.33
CA THR A 298 -14.84 -10.63 -23.18
C THR A 298 -16.11 -9.91 -22.72
N MET A 299 -16.40 -9.91 -21.41
CA MET A 299 -17.55 -9.18 -20.85
C MET A 299 -17.51 -7.68 -21.15
N LYS A 300 -16.35 -7.02 -21.04
CA LYS A 300 -16.19 -5.60 -21.35
C LYS A 300 -16.38 -5.31 -22.84
N MET A 301 -15.98 -6.21 -23.73
CA MET A 301 -16.25 -6.08 -25.15
C MET A 301 -17.74 -6.20 -25.47
N LEU A 302 -18.43 -7.16 -24.84
CA LEU A 302 -19.88 -7.36 -25.01
C LEU A 302 -20.72 -6.20 -24.48
N THR A 303 -20.27 -5.54 -23.40
CA THR A 303 -20.95 -4.36 -22.85
C THR A 303 -20.64 -3.06 -23.59
N GLY A 304 -19.76 -3.10 -24.59
CA GLY A 304 -19.26 -1.89 -25.26
C GLY A 304 -18.38 -1.00 -24.36
N LEU A 305 -17.89 -1.50 -23.23
CA LEU A 305 -16.91 -0.80 -22.39
C LEU A 305 -15.50 -0.82 -22.99
N MET A 306 -15.26 -1.77 -23.90
CA MET A 306 -13.99 -1.95 -24.58
C MET A 306 -14.26 -2.31 -26.05
N PRO A 307 -13.66 -1.61 -27.04
CA PRO A 307 -13.77 -2.00 -28.44
C PRO A 307 -13.01 -3.31 -28.66
N ALA A 308 -13.54 -4.20 -29.47
CA ALA A 308 -12.83 -5.39 -29.92
C ALA A 308 -11.73 -4.99 -30.93
N SER A 309 -10.61 -5.74 -30.94
CA SER A 309 -9.55 -5.57 -31.94
C SER A 309 -9.98 -6.15 -33.31
N GLU A 310 -10.65 -7.30 -33.28
CA GLU A 310 -11.16 -8.02 -34.47
C GLU A 310 -12.47 -8.71 -34.08
N GLY A 311 -13.29 -9.07 -35.09
CA GLY A 311 -14.59 -9.70 -34.90
C GLY A 311 -15.69 -8.71 -34.52
N GLN A 312 -16.88 -9.25 -34.25
CA GLN A 312 -18.07 -8.45 -33.96
C GLN A 312 -18.92 -9.08 -32.86
N ALA A 313 -19.63 -8.24 -32.12
CA ALA A 313 -20.62 -8.66 -31.15
C ALA A 313 -21.94 -7.95 -31.35
N TRP A 314 -23.04 -8.63 -31.12
CA TRP A 314 -24.39 -8.08 -31.20
C TRP A 314 -25.10 -8.28 -29.87
N LEU A 315 -25.81 -7.24 -29.45
CA LEU A 315 -26.76 -7.28 -28.34
C LEU A 315 -28.16 -7.04 -28.85
N PHE A 316 -29.05 -8.02 -28.63
CA PHE A 316 -30.44 -7.95 -29.10
C PHE A 316 -30.58 -7.60 -30.60
N GLY A 317 -29.71 -8.19 -31.43
CA GLY A 317 -29.63 -7.96 -32.88
C GLY A 317 -28.95 -6.68 -33.33
N ASN A 318 -28.53 -5.80 -32.38
CA ASN A 318 -27.83 -4.57 -32.74
C ASN A 318 -26.31 -4.76 -32.52
N LEU A 319 -25.50 -4.29 -33.47
CA LEU A 319 -24.05 -4.30 -33.37
C LEU A 319 -23.60 -3.47 -32.15
N VAL A 320 -22.74 -4.05 -31.31
CA VAL A 320 -22.20 -3.37 -30.13
C VAL A 320 -21.26 -2.24 -30.56
N ASN A 321 -21.65 -1.01 -30.21
CA ASN A 321 -20.84 0.18 -30.43
C ASN A 321 -20.40 0.76 -29.05
N PRO A 322 -19.10 0.90 -28.81
CA PRO A 322 -18.58 1.47 -27.56
C PRO A 322 -19.09 2.89 -27.26
N HIS A 323 -19.53 3.64 -28.26
CA HIS A 323 -20.05 5.01 -28.12
C HIS A 323 -21.58 5.08 -27.98
N ASP A 324 -22.30 3.95 -28.13
CA ASP A 324 -23.77 3.93 -28.04
C ASP A 324 -24.23 3.79 -26.57
N ILE A 325 -24.75 4.88 -26.02
CA ILE A 325 -25.30 4.94 -24.66
C ILE A 325 -26.63 4.17 -24.58
N ALA A 326 -27.42 4.12 -25.65
CA ALA A 326 -28.73 3.44 -25.66
C ALA A 326 -28.56 1.93 -25.43
N THR A 327 -27.58 1.29 -26.06
CA THR A 327 -27.27 -0.11 -25.88
C THR A 327 -26.79 -0.39 -24.43
N ARG A 328 -25.97 0.51 -23.85
CA ARG A 328 -25.51 0.37 -22.49
C ARG A 328 -26.63 0.45 -21.45
N ARG A 329 -27.68 1.23 -21.68
CA ARG A 329 -28.84 1.32 -20.79
C ARG A 329 -29.63 0.02 -20.70
N ARG A 330 -29.50 -0.88 -21.67
CA ARG A 330 -30.14 -2.20 -21.64
C ARG A 330 -29.35 -3.25 -20.87
N VAL A 331 -28.15 -2.91 -20.39
CA VAL A 331 -27.22 -3.81 -19.71
C VAL A 331 -27.01 -3.39 -18.26
N GLY A 332 -27.25 -4.28 -17.32
CA GLY A 332 -26.81 -4.18 -15.93
C GLY A 332 -25.46 -4.88 -15.77
N TYR A 333 -24.53 -4.25 -15.07
CA TYR A 333 -23.20 -4.82 -14.84
C TYR A 333 -22.86 -4.84 -13.35
N MET A 334 -22.42 -5.99 -12.87
CA MET A 334 -21.91 -6.19 -11.54
C MET A 334 -20.46 -6.68 -11.62
N SER A 335 -19.52 -5.88 -11.14
CA SER A 335 -18.08 -6.21 -11.14
C SER A 335 -17.71 -7.11 -9.97
N GLN A 336 -16.62 -7.86 -10.10
CA GLN A 336 -16.05 -8.72 -9.06
C GLN A 336 -15.73 -7.95 -7.77
N ALA A 337 -15.13 -6.76 -7.90
CA ALA A 337 -14.88 -5.88 -6.77
C ALA A 337 -16.13 -5.05 -6.45
N PHE A 338 -16.44 -4.89 -5.15
CA PHE A 338 -17.52 -4.00 -4.73
C PHE A 338 -17.21 -2.56 -5.19
N SER A 339 -18.00 -2.05 -6.13
CA SER A 339 -17.76 -0.78 -6.82
C SER A 339 -18.73 0.34 -6.44
N LEU A 340 -19.56 0.13 -5.41
CA LEU A 340 -20.50 1.15 -4.92
C LEU A 340 -19.82 2.10 -3.92
N TYR A 341 -20.41 3.27 -3.75
CA TYR A 341 -19.88 4.31 -2.87
C TYR A 341 -20.09 3.95 -1.40
N GLY A 342 -18.99 3.72 -0.68
CA GLY A 342 -18.99 3.32 0.74
C GLY A 342 -19.50 4.42 1.68
N GLU A 343 -19.38 5.69 1.27
CA GLU A 343 -19.85 6.86 2.02
C GLU A 343 -21.35 7.12 1.89
N LEU A 344 -22.01 6.50 0.91
CA LEU A 344 -23.44 6.63 0.67
C LEU A 344 -24.19 5.45 1.30
N THR A 345 -25.37 5.71 1.85
CA THR A 345 -26.25 4.64 2.35
C THR A 345 -26.74 3.73 1.23
N VAL A 346 -27.34 2.59 1.58
CA VAL A 346 -27.98 1.67 0.61
C VAL A 346 -28.96 2.43 -0.28
N ARG A 347 -29.87 3.20 0.32
CA ARG A 347 -30.86 4.03 -0.39
C ARG A 347 -30.18 5.06 -1.30
N GLN A 348 -29.18 5.77 -0.80
CA GLN A 348 -28.48 6.80 -1.57
C GLN A 348 -27.73 6.21 -2.79
N ASN A 349 -27.11 5.03 -2.63
CA ASN A 349 -26.49 4.33 -3.77
C ASN A 349 -27.54 3.99 -4.85
N LEU A 350 -28.72 3.48 -4.47
CA LEU A 350 -29.80 3.17 -5.41
C LEU A 350 -30.32 4.44 -6.12
N VAL A 351 -30.55 5.54 -5.39
CA VAL A 351 -30.98 6.81 -5.94
C VAL A 351 -29.95 7.35 -6.94
N LEU A 352 -28.68 7.38 -6.54
CA LEU A 352 -27.60 7.86 -7.41
C LEU A 352 -27.54 7.09 -8.72
N HIS A 353 -27.58 5.75 -8.66
CA HIS A 353 -27.49 4.93 -9.88
C HIS A 353 -28.77 5.03 -10.72
N ALA A 354 -29.96 5.16 -10.12
CA ALA A 354 -31.18 5.45 -10.86
C ALA A 354 -31.05 6.75 -11.67
N GLN A 355 -30.48 7.80 -11.07
CA GLN A 355 -30.21 9.07 -11.76
C GLN A 355 -29.14 8.94 -12.85
N LEU A 356 -28.04 8.22 -12.58
CA LEU A 356 -26.97 7.98 -13.56
C LEU A 356 -27.46 7.20 -14.80
N PHE A 357 -28.39 6.27 -14.61
CA PHE A 357 -29.03 5.53 -15.71
C PHE A 357 -30.24 6.27 -16.31
N HIS A 358 -30.48 7.53 -15.88
CA HIS A 358 -31.58 8.39 -16.35
C HIS A 358 -32.97 7.77 -16.17
N VAL A 359 -33.23 7.13 -15.07
CA VAL A 359 -34.60 6.78 -14.65
C VAL A 359 -35.37 8.10 -14.47
N PRO A 360 -36.58 8.24 -15.00
CA PRO A 360 -37.37 9.47 -14.85
C PRO A 360 -37.49 9.86 -13.38
N GLU A 361 -37.32 11.13 -13.06
CA GLU A 361 -37.27 11.62 -11.66
C GLU A 361 -38.55 11.27 -10.87
N ALA A 362 -39.72 11.28 -11.56
CA ALA A 362 -40.97 10.86 -10.96
C ALA A 362 -41.00 9.41 -10.51
N ASP A 363 -40.25 8.53 -11.20
CA ASP A 363 -40.26 7.08 -10.94
C ASP A 363 -39.14 6.64 -9.98
N VAL A 364 -38.11 7.49 -9.74
CA VAL A 364 -36.94 7.13 -8.93
C VAL A 364 -37.33 6.62 -7.54
N LYS A 365 -38.25 7.31 -6.86
CA LYS A 365 -38.66 6.96 -5.50
C LYS A 365 -39.35 5.59 -5.44
N GLU A 366 -40.27 5.34 -6.35
CA GLU A 366 -40.98 4.06 -6.46
C GLU A 366 -40.03 2.94 -6.83
N ARG A 367 -39.16 3.19 -7.80
CA ARG A 367 -38.18 2.20 -8.26
C ARG A 367 -37.17 1.83 -7.18
N VAL A 368 -36.68 2.79 -6.41
CA VAL A 368 -35.77 2.53 -5.27
C VAL A 368 -36.48 1.71 -4.20
N GLN A 369 -37.77 2.02 -3.92
CA GLN A 369 -38.52 1.26 -2.95
C GLN A 369 -38.77 -0.19 -3.43
N GLU A 370 -39.08 -0.40 -4.70
CA GLU A 370 -39.19 -1.72 -5.34
C GLU A 370 -37.88 -2.52 -5.19
N MET A 371 -36.73 -1.87 -5.42
CA MET A 371 -35.42 -2.52 -5.27
C MET A 371 -35.13 -2.92 -3.82
N LEU A 372 -35.42 -2.05 -2.87
CA LEU A 372 -35.26 -2.36 -1.46
C LEU A 372 -36.11 -3.55 -1.01
N GLU A 373 -37.34 -3.62 -1.48
CA GLU A 373 -38.28 -4.70 -1.16
C GLU A 373 -37.87 -6.03 -1.80
N ARG A 374 -37.64 -6.01 -3.10
CA ARG A 374 -37.34 -7.20 -3.88
C ARG A 374 -36.05 -7.88 -3.49
N PHE A 375 -35.02 -7.08 -3.17
CA PHE A 375 -33.70 -7.61 -2.79
C PHE A 375 -33.51 -7.75 -1.27
N GLY A 376 -34.60 -7.54 -0.47
CA GLY A 376 -34.57 -7.74 0.98
C GLY A 376 -33.65 -6.76 1.73
N LEU A 377 -33.57 -5.50 1.26
CA LEU A 377 -32.68 -4.45 1.78
C LEU A 377 -33.42 -3.40 2.64
N GLN A 378 -34.73 -3.59 2.90
CA GLN A 378 -35.56 -2.60 3.60
C GLN A 378 -35.02 -2.25 5.01
N GLY A 379 -34.62 -3.27 5.77
CA GLY A 379 -34.11 -3.09 7.14
C GLY A 379 -32.79 -2.32 7.19
N GLU A 380 -32.04 -2.32 6.10
CA GLU A 380 -30.70 -1.77 6.01
C GLU A 380 -30.63 -0.54 5.08
N ALA A 381 -31.75 0.04 4.70
CA ALA A 381 -31.85 1.12 3.72
C ALA A 381 -30.99 2.35 4.07
N GLU A 382 -30.83 2.65 5.34
CA GLU A 382 -30.02 3.78 5.85
C GLU A 382 -28.64 3.36 6.35
N ALA A 383 -28.27 2.08 6.23
CA ALA A 383 -26.95 1.59 6.60
C ALA A 383 -25.92 1.92 5.51
N LEU A 384 -24.65 2.08 5.91
CA LEU A 384 -23.52 2.18 4.98
C LEU A 384 -23.14 0.79 4.46
N PRO A 385 -22.76 0.63 3.19
CA PRO A 385 -22.39 -0.65 2.60
C PRO A 385 -21.31 -1.42 3.36
N GLU A 386 -20.35 -0.72 3.96
CA GLU A 386 -19.26 -1.34 4.74
C GLU A 386 -19.77 -2.08 6.01
N ARG A 387 -20.93 -1.71 6.52
CA ARG A 387 -21.53 -2.34 7.71
C ARG A 387 -22.38 -3.57 7.38
N LEU A 388 -22.70 -3.77 6.10
CA LEU A 388 -23.50 -4.89 5.66
C LEU A 388 -22.68 -6.20 5.62
N PRO A 389 -23.26 -7.33 5.99
CA PRO A 389 -22.74 -8.66 5.64
C PRO A 389 -22.52 -8.79 4.13
N LEU A 390 -21.56 -9.61 3.72
CA LEU A 390 -21.15 -9.74 2.31
C LEU A 390 -22.34 -10.13 1.42
N GLY A 391 -23.20 -11.06 1.83
CA GLY A 391 -24.39 -11.45 1.07
C GLY A 391 -25.36 -10.30 0.81
N LEU A 392 -25.57 -9.41 1.79
CA LEU A 392 -26.39 -8.20 1.58
C LEU A 392 -25.71 -7.17 0.71
N ARG A 393 -24.38 -7.06 0.75
CA ARG A 393 -23.62 -6.22 -0.19
C ARG A 393 -23.79 -6.69 -1.62
N GLN A 394 -23.74 -7.99 -1.86
CA GLN A 394 -23.93 -8.57 -3.18
C GLN A 394 -25.36 -8.33 -3.70
N ARG A 395 -26.38 -8.48 -2.82
CA ARG A 395 -27.74 -8.12 -3.17
C ARG A 395 -27.91 -6.63 -3.49
N LEU A 396 -27.22 -5.74 -2.76
CA LEU A 396 -27.21 -4.31 -3.09
C LEU A 396 -26.57 -4.06 -4.46
N SER A 397 -25.45 -4.71 -4.76
CA SER A 397 -24.80 -4.58 -6.07
C SER A 397 -25.72 -5.07 -7.20
N LEU A 398 -26.42 -6.17 -6.97
CA LEU A 398 -27.42 -6.70 -7.92
C LEU A 398 -28.62 -5.75 -8.05
N ALA A 399 -29.16 -5.20 -6.95
CA ALA A 399 -30.24 -4.24 -6.96
C ALA A 399 -29.87 -2.97 -7.75
N VAL A 400 -28.65 -2.47 -7.57
CA VAL A 400 -28.11 -1.32 -8.33
C VAL A 400 -27.99 -1.66 -9.82
N ALA A 401 -27.49 -2.85 -10.16
CA ALA A 401 -27.40 -3.29 -11.54
C ALA A 401 -28.78 -3.45 -12.21
N MET A 402 -29.85 -3.65 -11.40
CA MET A 402 -31.23 -3.84 -11.86
C MET A 402 -32.11 -2.58 -11.80
N VAL A 403 -31.62 -1.48 -11.20
CA VAL A 403 -32.44 -0.29 -10.94
C VAL A 403 -33.08 0.33 -12.18
N HIS A 404 -32.44 0.23 -13.33
CA HIS A 404 -32.88 0.78 -14.61
C HIS A 404 -33.60 -0.23 -15.52
N ARG A 405 -33.98 -1.40 -15.00
CA ARG A 405 -34.65 -2.50 -15.73
C ARG A 405 -33.89 -2.97 -16.96
N PRO A 406 -32.65 -3.44 -16.83
CA PRO A 406 -31.90 -3.97 -17.97
C PRO A 406 -32.52 -5.27 -18.49
N GLU A 407 -32.34 -5.53 -19.78
CA GLU A 407 -32.73 -6.81 -20.41
C GLU A 407 -31.61 -7.86 -20.33
N LEU A 408 -30.38 -7.39 -20.11
CA LEU A 408 -29.18 -8.20 -19.94
C LEU A 408 -28.49 -7.85 -18.64
N LEU A 409 -28.14 -8.86 -17.85
CA LEU A 409 -27.38 -8.73 -16.62
C LEU A 409 -26.05 -9.48 -16.75
N ILE A 410 -24.94 -8.76 -16.57
CA ILE A 410 -23.59 -9.35 -16.59
C ILE A 410 -23.02 -9.31 -15.18
N LEU A 411 -22.67 -10.48 -14.69
CA LEU A 411 -22.19 -10.71 -13.32
C LEU A 411 -20.78 -11.30 -13.32
N ASP A 412 -19.82 -10.60 -12.76
CA ASP A 412 -18.44 -11.05 -12.68
C ASP A 412 -18.14 -11.59 -11.27
N GLU A 413 -18.14 -12.91 -11.09
CA GLU A 413 -17.93 -13.64 -9.84
C GLU A 413 -18.80 -13.13 -8.68
N PRO A 414 -20.14 -13.06 -8.81
CA PRO A 414 -21.01 -12.30 -7.92
C PRO A 414 -21.12 -12.85 -6.49
N THR A 415 -20.84 -14.15 -6.27
CA THR A 415 -21.02 -14.82 -4.98
C THR A 415 -19.71 -15.26 -4.34
N SER A 416 -18.58 -14.74 -4.81
CA SER A 416 -17.27 -15.06 -4.23
C SER A 416 -17.20 -14.67 -2.75
N GLY A 417 -16.87 -15.61 -1.86
CA GLY A 417 -16.79 -15.41 -0.40
C GLY A 417 -18.14 -15.34 0.33
N VAL A 418 -19.27 -15.48 -0.36
CA VAL A 418 -20.61 -15.46 0.24
C VAL A 418 -20.89 -16.81 0.91
N ASP A 419 -21.56 -16.77 2.08
CA ASP A 419 -21.99 -17.97 2.78
C ASP A 419 -22.99 -18.80 1.93
N PRO A 420 -23.07 -20.14 2.15
CA PRO A 420 -23.92 -21.00 1.34
C PRO A 420 -25.41 -20.60 1.33
N VAL A 421 -25.96 -20.16 2.47
CA VAL A 421 -27.36 -19.77 2.57
C VAL A 421 -27.63 -18.49 1.78
N ALA A 422 -26.79 -17.48 1.96
CA ALA A 422 -26.92 -16.21 1.23
C ALA A 422 -26.64 -16.40 -0.27
N ARG A 423 -25.76 -17.32 -0.65
CA ARG A 423 -25.51 -17.71 -2.05
C ARG A 423 -26.72 -18.35 -2.70
N ASP A 424 -27.38 -19.28 -2.02
CA ASP A 424 -28.60 -19.90 -2.52
C ASP A 424 -29.75 -18.88 -2.67
N GLN A 425 -29.93 -17.99 -1.71
CA GLN A 425 -30.88 -16.89 -1.82
C GLN A 425 -30.56 -15.94 -2.99
N PHE A 426 -29.29 -15.69 -3.27
CA PHE A 426 -28.87 -14.87 -4.41
C PHE A 426 -29.21 -15.60 -5.74
N TRP A 427 -28.95 -16.91 -5.82
CA TRP A 427 -29.33 -17.72 -6.98
C TRP A 427 -30.84 -17.81 -7.19
N GLN A 428 -31.65 -17.86 -6.13
CA GLN A 428 -33.12 -17.77 -6.24
C GLN A 428 -33.54 -16.45 -6.91
N LEU A 429 -32.92 -15.32 -6.55
CA LEU A 429 -33.17 -14.02 -7.20
C LEU A 429 -32.78 -14.07 -8.68
N LEU A 430 -31.65 -14.67 -9.05
CA LEU A 430 -31.23 -14.82 -10.44
C LEU A 430 -32.22 -15.65 -11.26
N VAL A 431 -32.67 -16.77 -10.69
CA VAL A 431 -33.69 -17.63 -11.33
C VAL A 431 -35.00 -16.86 -11.53
N GLU A 432 -35.44 -16.09 -10.54
CA GLU A 432 -36.62 -15.27 -10.65
C GLU A 432 -36.49 -14.20 -11.75
N LEU A 433 -35.38 -13.47 -11.79
CA LEU A 433 -35.08 -12.49 -12.83
C LEU A 433 -35.07 -13.12 -14.23
N SER A 434 -34.47 -14.28 -14.37
CA SER A 434 -34.38 -15.00 -15.66
C SER A 434 -35.75 -15.53 -16.09
N ARG A 435 -36.47 -16.22 -15.21
CA ARG A 435 -37.69 -16.99 -15.57
C ARG A 435 -38.96 -16.14 -15.60
N ARG A 436 -39.09 -15.21 -14.63
CA ARG A 436 -40.28 -14.33 -14.54
C ARG A 436 -40.11 -13.07 -15.36
N ASP A 437 -38.96 -12.39 -15.22
CA ASP A 437 -38.73 -11.10 -15.83
C ASP A 437 -38.01 -11.19 -17.19
N GLN A 438 -37.68 -12.40 -17.66
CA GLN A 438 -37.03 -12.68 -18.93
C GLN A 438 -35.70 -11.93 -19.10
N VAL A 439 -35.00 -11.64 -18.01
CA VAL A 439 -33.68 -11.04 -18.03
C VAL A 439 -32.66 -12.10 -18.43
N THR A 440 -31.88 -11.82 -19.46
CA THR A 440 -30.75 -12.68 -19.84
C THR A 440 -29.60 -12.46 -18.87
N ILE A 441 -29.04 -13.54 -18.34
CA ILE A 441 -27.98 -13.45 -17.34
C ILE A 441 -26.71 -14.11 -17.88
N PHE A 442 -25.64 -13.30 -17.95
CA PHE A 442 -24.30 -13.78 -18.28
C PHE A 442 -23.44 -13.71 -17.02
N ILE A 443 -23.08 -14.87 -16.48
CA ILE A 443 -22.35 -14.98 -15.21
C ILE A 443 -20.97 -15.58 -15.42
N SER A 444 -19.91 -14.89 -14.95
CA SER A 444 -18.61 -15.53 -14.80
C SER A 444 -18.50 -16.18 -13.42
N THR A 445 -17.97 -17.35 -13.36
CA THR A 445 -17.70 -18.03 -12.10
C THR A 445 -16.49 -18.96 -12.23
N HIS A 446 -15.87 -19.26 -11.11
CA HIS A 446 -14.91 -20.34 -10.96
C HIS A 446 -15.40 -21.42 -9.99
N PHE A 447 -16.64 -21.29 -9.49
CA PHE A 447 -17.31 -22.28 -8.64
C PHE A 447 -18.08 -23.29 -9.50
N MET A 448 -17.77 -24.60 -9.34
CA MET A 448 -18.40 -25.66 -10.13
C MET A 448 -19.87 -25.79 -9.81
N ASN A 449 -20.26 -25.72 -8.54
CA ASN A 449 -21.64 -25.80 -8.10
C ASN A 449 -22.52 -24.65 -8.62
N GLU A 450 -21.95 -23.51 -8.94
CA GLU A 450 -22.64 -22.42 -9.62
C GLU A 450 -22.73 -22.66 -11.13
N ALA A 451 -21.65 -23.14 -11.74
CA ALA A 451 -21.63 -23.45 -13.16
C ALA A 451 -22.66 -24.54 -13.50
N GLU A 452 -22.86 -25.52 -12.61
CA GLU A 452 -23.89 -26.56 -12.73
C GLU A 452 -25.33 -26.04 -12.71
N ARG A 453 -25.53 -24.83 -12.13
CA ARG A 453 -26.84 -24.15 -12.07
C ARG A 453 -27.16 -23.34 -13.34
N CYS A 454 -26.24 -23.22 -14.27
CA CYS A 454 -26.46 -22.50 -15.53
C CYS A 454 -27.20 -23.40 -16.54
N ASP A 455 -28.02 -22.77 -17.40
CA ASP A 455 -28.69 -23.48 -18.49
C ASP A 455 -27.70 -24.07 -19.50
N ARG A 456 -26.73 -23.24 -19.88
CA ARG A 456 -25.56 -23.58 -20.68
C ARG A 456 -24.35 -22.80 -20.19
N MET A 457 -23.18 -23.31 -20.55
CA MET A 457 -21.92 -22.65 -20.18
C MET A 457 -20.88 -22.79 -21.28
N SER A 458 -19.91 -21.88 -21.30
CA SER A 458 -18.67 -21.98 -22.07
C SER A 458 -17.48 -22.15 -21.15
N MET A 459 -16.60 -23.08 -21.50
CA MET A 459 -15.30 -23.26 -20.85
C MET A 459 -14.23 -22.50 -21.62
N MET A 460 -13.47 -21.65 -20.93
CA MET A 460 -12.47 -20.78 -21.54
C MET A 460 -11.07 -21.02 -20.98
N HIS A 461 -10.07 -21.07 -21.86
CA HIS A 461 -8.66 -21.13 -21.48
C HIS A 461 -7.80 -20.35 -22.48
N ALA A 462 -6.79 -19.62 -21.98
CA ALA A 462 -5.80 -18.88 -22.78
C ALA A 462 -6.41 -18.04 -23.92
N GLY A 463 -7.54 -17.38 -23.65
CA GLY A 463 -8.24 -16.52 -24.62
C GLY A 463 -9.23 -17.24 -25.53
N ARG A 464 -9.33 -18.57 -25.50
CA ARG A 464 -10.16 -19.41 -26.39
C ARG A 464 -11.26 -20.10 -25.63
N VAL A 465 -12.41 -20.31 -26.31
CA VAL A 465 -13.46 -21.18 -25.82
C VAL A 465 -13.08 -22.62 -26.18
N LEU A 466 -13.04 -23.51 -25.19
CA LEU A 466 -12.71 -24.93 -25.35
C LEU A 466 -13.93 -25.76 -25.82
N ASP A 467 -15.05 -25.58 -25.13
CA ASP A 467 -16.35 -26.20 -25.45
C ASP A 467 -17.48 -25.36 -24.84
N SER A 468 -18.70 -25.51 -25.37
CA SER A 468 -19.91 -24.78 -24.94
C SER A 468 -21.13 -25.64 -25.05
N ASP A 469 -21.74 -26.02 -23.92
CA ASP A 469 -22.96 -26.82 -23.87
C ASP A 469 -23.63 -26.75 -22.49
N ALA A 470 -24.72 -27.50 -22.27
CA ALA A 470 -25.28 -27.70 -20.94
C ALA A 470 -24.26 -28.41 -20.02
N PRO A 471 -24.18 -28.07 -18.72
CA PRO A 471 -23.21 -28.69 -17.79
C PRO A 471 -23.19 -30.22 -17.84
N ALA A 472 -24.36 -30.87 -17.79
CA ALA A 472 -24.46 -32.31 -17.85
C ALA A 472 -23.95 -32.92 -19.20
N ALA A 473 -24.13 -32.19 -20.31
CA ALA A 473 -23.63 -32.62 -21.62
C ALA A 473 -22.10 -32.55 -21.68
N LEU A 474 -21.50 -31.49 -21.11
CA LEU A 474 -20.03 -31.36 -21.03
C LEU A 474 -19.38 -32.47 -20.19
N VAL A 475 -20.00 -32.84 -19.06
CA VAL A 475 -19.58 -33.97 -18.23
C VAL A 475 -19.67 -35.30 -19.03
N ALA A 476 -20.81 -35.53 -19.71
CA ALA A 476 -21.03 -36.74 -20.50
C ALA A 476 -20.06 -36.85 -21.70
N LYS A 477 -19.77 -35.77 -22.42
CA LYS A 477 -18.78 -35.71 -23.51
C LYS A 477 -17.40 -36.22 -23.10
N ARG A 478 -17.02 -35.97 -21.84
CA ARG A 478 -15.71 -36.33 -21.28
C ARG A 478 -15.73 -37.68 -20.54
N GLY A 479 -16.91 -38.22 -20.26
CA GLY A 479 -17.05 -39.44 -19.43
C GLY A 479 -16.54 -39.21 -17.99
N ALA A 480 -16.59 -37.94 -17.52
CA ALA A 480 -16.14 -37.56 -16.17
C ALA A 480 -17.26 -37.84 -15.15
N ALA A 481 -16.90 -37.95 -13.86
CA ALA A 481 -17.88 -38.09 -12.79
C ALA A 481 -18.46 -36.74 -12.36
N THR A 482 -17.66 -35.67 -12.47
CA THR A 482 -18.03 -34.31 -12.05
C THR A 482 -17.68 -33.26 -13.11
N LEU A 483 -18.32 -32.10 -13.03
CA LEU A 483 -18.00 -30.94 -13.90
C LEU A 483 -16.55 -30.47 -13.69
N GLU A 484 -16.03 -30.54 -12.46
CA GLU A 484 -14.64 -30.17 -12.16
C GLU A 484 -13.64 -31.08 -12.88
N GLU A 485 -13.87 -32.43 -12.84
CA GLU A 485 -13.05 -33.39 -13.58
C GLU A 485 -13.12 -33.16 -15.09
N ALA A 486 -14.32 -32.89 -15.62
CA ALA A 486 -14.48 -32.59 -17.04
C ALA A 486 -13.68 -31.33 -17.42
N PHE A 487 -13.77 -30.29 -16.62
CA PHE A 487 -13.06 -29.03 -16.88
C PHE A 487 -11.53 -29.17 -16.78
N ILE A 488 -11.03 -29.89 -15.78
CA ILE A 488 -9.59 -30.24 -15.67
C ILE A 488 -9.14 -31.03 -16.90
N GLY A 489 -9.95 -32.00 -17.38
CA GLY A 489 -9.66 -32.75 -18.60
C GLY A 489 -9.55 -31.86 -19.85
N TYR A 490 -10.46 -30.89 -20.03
CA TYR A 490 -10.38 -29.90 -21.12
C TYR A 490 -9.14 -29.02 -21.00
N LEU A 491 -8.76 -28.60 -19.78
CA LEU A 491 -7.59 -27.79 -19.54
C LEU A 491 -6.26 -28.51 -19.83
N LEU A 492 -6.15 -29.77 -19.42
CA LEU A 492 -4.97 -30.61 -19.67
C LEU A 492 -4.75 -30.83 -21.16
N GLU A 493 -5.83 -31.16 -21.91
CA GLU A 493 -5.76 -31.28 -23.35
C GLU A 493 -5.34 -29.98 -24.04
N ALA A 494 -5.90 -28.84 -23.63
CA ALA A 494 -5.56 -27.54 -24.20
C ALA A 494 -4.14 -27.05 -23.85
N SER A 495 -3.60 -27.47 -22.70
CA SER A 495 -2.23 -27.12 -22.27
C SER A 495 -1.16 -28.05 -22.85
N GLY A 496 -1.54 -29.18 -23.43
CA GLY A 496 -0.60 -30.22 -23.89
C GLY A 496 0.12 -30.95 -22.75
N GLU A 497 -0.37 -30.82 -21.51
CA GLU A 497 0.16 -31.52 -20.35
C GLU A 497 -0.51 -32.89 -20.24
N THR A 498 0.28 -33.95 -20.13
CA THR A 498 -0.26 -35.26 -19.79
C THR A 498 -0.80 -35.25 -18.37
N ALA A 499 -2.02 -35.84 -18.19
CA ALA A 499 -2.60 -36.03 -16.86
C ALA A 499 -1.57 -36.71 -15.95
N PRO A 500 -1.37 -36.26 -14.70
CA PRO A 500 -0.65 -37.06 -13.72
C PRO A 500 -1.36 -38.44 -13.64
N PRO A 501 -0.62 -39.56 -13.55
CA PRO A 501 -1.25 -40.89 -13.47
C PRO A 501 -2.26 -40.82 -12.33
N ALA A 502 -3.51 -41.14 -12.67
CA ALA A 502 -4.58 -41.28 -11.69
C ALA A 502 -4.06 -42.23 -10.61
N ALA A 503 -4.04 -41.77 -9.38
CA ALA A 503 -3.66 -42.63 -8.27
C ALA A 503 -4.61 -43.82 -8.24
N GLU A 504 -4.13 -45.00 -8.62
CA GLU A 504 -4.71 -46.30 -8.31
C GLU A 504 -4.69 -46.53 -6.78
N ALA A 505 -5.36 -45.65 -6.05
CA ALA A 505 -5.40 -45.71 -4.59
C ALA A 505 -6.80 -45.89 -4.03
N SER A 506 -7.83 -46.04 -4.88
CA SER A 506 -9.20 -46.21 -4.37
C SER A 506 -9.79 -47.62 -4.54
N THR A 507 -9.07 -48.58 -5.14
CA THR A 507 -9.59 -49.96 -5.34
C THR A 507 -8.88 -51.05 -4.54
N ASN A 508 -7.81 -50.75 -3.79
CA ASN A 508 -7.06 -51.77 -3.04
C ASN A 508 -7.31 -51.77 -1.52
N ILE A 509 -8.25 -50.98 -1.00
CA ILE A 509 -8.62 -51.08 0.43
C ILE A 509 -9.84 -51.99 0.66
N ALA A 510 -10.62 -52.31 -0.39
CA ALA A 510 -11.77 -53.21 -0.27
C ALA A 510 -11.47 -54.68 -0.57
N SER A 511 -10.27 -55.04 -1.09
CA SER A 511 -9.95 -56.42 -1.45
C SER A 511 -8.91 -57.13 -0.56
N SER A 512 -8.37 -56.46 0.46
CA SER A 512 -7.41 -57.04 1.40
C SER A 512 -8.03 -57.49 2.74
N ALA A 513 -9.36 -57.36 2.92
CA ALA A 513 -10.06 -57.83 4.13
C ALA A 513 -10.62 -59.22 4.02
N ASP A 514 -10.52 -59.92 2.85
CA ASP A 514 -11.20 -61.21 2.65
C ASP A 514 -10.28 -62.39 2.25
N LYS A 515 -8.99 -62.34 2.49
CA LYS A 515 -8.07 -63.46 2.28
C LYS A 515 -6.97 -63.54 3.33
N GLN A 516 -7.35 -63.73 4.59
CA GLN A 516 -6.47 -64.30 5.62
C GLN A 516 -7.30 -64.89 6.77
N THR A 517 -8.15 -65.80 6.48
CA THR A 517 -8.60 -66.90 7.41
C THR A 517 -8.38 -68.16 6.71
N ASP A 518 -7.22 -68.83 6.90
CA ASP A 518 -7.02 -70.23 7.11
C ASP A 518 -5.50 -70.50 7.19
N SER A 519 -5.10 -70.91 8.34
CA SER A 519 -4.03 -71.82 8.79
C SER A 519 -3.14 -71.21 9.89
N ASN A 520 -3.47 -71.43 11.13
CA ASN A 520 -2.65 -72.14 12.08
C ASN A 520 -3.25 -72.09 13.46
N ASN A 521 -4.02 -73.12 13.78
CA ASN A 521 -4.43 -73.48 15.13
C ASN A 521 -3.32 -74.37 15.74
N LYS A 522 -2.62 -73.84 16.76
CA LYS A 522 -2.02 -74.66 17.83
C LYS A 522 -1.55 -73.79 19.01
N HIS A 523 -2.28 -73.97 20.13
CA HIS A 523 -1.87 -73.86 21.54
C HIS A 523 -0.83 -72.86 21.96
N ILE A 524 -1.23 -72.01 22.90
CA ILE A 524 -0.87 -72.09 24.31
C ILE A 524 -1.69 -71.04 25.12
N GLU A 525 -2.35 -71.51 26.19
CA GLU A 525 -2.94 -70.76 27.29
C GLU A 525 -1.88 -69.97 28.01
N ASN A 526 -2.21 -68.75 28.36
CA ASN A 526 -2.19 -68.18 29.73
C ASN A 526 -2.31 -66.69 29.73
N GLY A 527 -3.21 -66.25 30.59
CA GLY A 527 -3.65 -64.97 30.96
C GLY A 527 -2.57 -63.88 31.09
N ASP A 528 -2.99 -62.67 30.78
CA ASP A 528 -2.97 -61.57 31.77
C ASP A 528 -3.65 -60.31 31.18
N GLU A 529 -4.33 -59.61 32.01
CA GLU A 529 -4.92 -58.30 31.78
C GLU A 529 -3.86 -57.31 31.26
N SER A 530 -4.06 -56.74 30.11
CA SER A 530 -3.30 -55.53 29.74
C SER A 530 -4.18 -54.49 29.14
N ALA A 531 -4.25 -53.41 29.90
CA ALA A 531 -4.82 -52.11 29.57
C ALA A 531 -4.48 -51.64 28.15
N GLU A 532 -5.48 -51.04 27.54
CA GLU A 532 -5.45 -50.27 26.32
C GLU A 532 -4.32 -49.27 26.34
N LYS A 533 -3.21 -49.51 25.64
CA LYS A 533 -2.13 -48.55 25.46
C LYS A 533 -2.59 -47.46 24.53
N ALA A 534 -2.71 -46.25 25.05
CA ALA A 534 -2.75 -45.04 24.27
C ALA A 534 -1.53 -44.94 23.32
N PRO A 535 -1.66 -44.37 22.13
CA PRO A 535 -0.57 -44.27 21.17
C PRO A 535 0.61 -43.51 21.77
N GLU A 536 1.79 -44.11 21.66
CA GLU A 536 3.05 -43.54 22.16
C GLU A 536 3.25 -42.11 21.63
N SER A 537 3.43 -41.19 22.57
CA SER A 537 3.89 -39.83 22.35
C SER A 537 5.13 -39.80 21.47
N ILE A 538 4.98 -39.30 20.26
CA ILE A 538 6.09 -39.08 19.34
C ILE A 538 7.12 -38.18 20.06
N ALA A 539 8.31 -38.72 20.23
CA ALA A 539 9.41 -38.02 20.91
C ALA A 539 9.64 -36.63 20.29
N PRO A 540 9.81 -35.59 21.10
CA PRO A 540 10.06 -34.26 20.61
C PRO A 540 11.35 -34.24 19.77
N THR A 541 11.23 -33.80 18.52
CA THR A 541 12.36 -33.50 17.62
C THR A 541 13.40 -32.69 18.38
N ALA A 542 14.67 -33.04 18.26
CA ALA A 542 15.80 -32.41 18.97
C ALA A 542 15.68 -30.85 18.95
N PRO A 543 15.96 -30.18 20.08
CA PRO A 543 15.79 -28.74 20.16
C PRO A 543 16.68 -28.04 19.14
N ARG A 544 16.04 -27.36 18.16
CA ARG A 544 16.77 -26.49 17.23
C ARG A 544 17.49 -25.39 18.03
N PRO A 545 18.74 -25.00 17.65
CA PRO A 545 19.48 -23.97 18.35
C PRO A 545 18.65 -22.69 18.42
N ALA A 546 18.62 -22.07 19.61
CA ALA A 546 17.89 -20.83 19.84
C ALA A 546 18.37 -19.76 18.85
N THR A 547 17.45 -19.12 18.15
CA THR A 547 17.79 -18.04 17.22
C THR A 547 18.40 -16.87 18.01
N PRO A 548 19.56 -16.32 17.57
CA PRO A 548 20.19 -15.21 18.27
C PRO A 548 19.25 -14.00 18.33
N ALA A 549 19.31 -13.25 19.43
CA ALA A 549 18.47 -12.06 19.63
C ALA A 549 18.70 -10.98 18.55
N PHE A 550 19.88 -10.93 17.94
CA PHE A 550 20.24 -10.07 16.80
C PHE A 550 21.08 -10.87 15.80
N SER A 551 20.81 -10.68 14.50
CA SER A 551 21.54 -11.34 13.40
C SER A 551 21.85 -10.36 12.29
N LEU A 552 23.12 -10.22 11.97
CA LEU A 552 23.59 -9.41 10.84
C LEU A 552 23.04 -9.94 9.49
N GLN A 553 22.84 -11.25 9.38
CA GLN A 553 22.29 -11.86 8.17
C GLN A 553 20.84 -11.44 7.93
N ARG A 554 20.00 -11.39 8.99
CA ARG A 554 18.61 -10.90 8.91
C ARG A 554 18.56 -9.41 8.58
N LEU A 555 19.39 -8.62 9.24
CA LEU A 555 19.52 -7.19 8.94
C LEU A 555 19.92 -6.97 7.47
N TRP A 556 20.98 -7.67 7.01
CA TRP A 556 21.45 -7.54 5.63
C TRP A 556 20.42 -7.99 4.58
N SER A 557 19.57 -8.96 4.92
CA SER A 557 18.45 -9.36 4.05
C SER A 557 17.50 -8.19 3.77
N TYR A 558 17.14 -7.42 4.82
CA TYR A 558 16.29 -6.23 4.64
C TYR A 558 17.02 -5.11 3.90
N VAL A 559 18.30 -4.87 4.19
CA VAL A 559 19.12 -3.89 3.44
C VAL A 559 19.13 -4.22 1.95
N TRP A 560 19.43 -5.47 1.62
CA TRP A 560 19.49 -5.94 0.23
C TRP A 560 18.14 -5.80 -0.47
N ARG A 561 17.07 -6.24 0.15
CA ARG A 561 15.71 -6.13 -0.38
C ARG A 561 15.34 -4.66 -0.65
N GLU A 562 15.53 -3.79 0.34
CA GLU A 562 15.18 -2.37 0.22
C GLU A 562 16.01 -1.67 -0.86
N THR A 563 17.30 -2.03 -0.99
CA THR A 563 18.17 -1.52 -2.06
C THR A 563 17.65 -1.92 -3.45
N LEU A 564 17.27 -3.19 -3.64
CA LEU A 564 16.68 -3.66 -4.89
C LEU A 564 15.36 -2.93 -5.22
N GLU A 565 14.54 -2.70 -4.21
CA GLU A 565 13.26 -2.01 -4.36
C GLU A 565 13.47 -0.54 -4.79
N LEU A 566 14.45 0.15 -4.18
CA LEU A 566 14.82 1.52 -4.56
C LEU A 566 15.40 1.60 -5.98
N GLN A 567 16.26 0.66 -6.36
CA GLN A 567 16.85 0.63 -7.71
C GLN A 567 15.80 0.39 -8.80
N ARG A 568 14.76 -0.37 -8.50
CA ARG A 568 13.68 -0.72 -9.44
C ARG A 568 12.52 0.27 -9.45
N ASP A 569 12.57 1.31 -8.61
CA ASP A 569 11.59 2.40 -8.58
C ASP A 569 12.25 3.69 -9.11
N PRO A 570 12.21 3.95 -10.45
CA PRO A 570 12.87 5.09 -11.04
C PRO A 570 12.32 6.43 -10.55
N VAL A 571 11.04 6.48 -10.19
CA VAL A 571 10.40 7.72 -9.71
C VAL A 571 11.00 8.13 -8.36
N ARG A 572 11.12 7.18 -7.42
CA ARG A 572 11.73 7.46 -6.11
C ARG A 572 13.22 7.79 -6.21
N ALA A 573 13.95 7.04 -7.04
CA ALA A 573 15.37 7.27 -7.25
C ALA A 573 15.64 8.65 -7.86
N THR A 574 14.87 9.04 -8.89
CA THR A 574 14.98 10.36 -9.52
C THR A 574 14.61 11.49 -8.56
N LEU A 575 13.49 11.36 -7.85
CA LEU A 575 13.06 12.36 -6.86
C LEU A 575 14.10 12.52 -5.74
N ALA A 576 14.69 11.43 -5.29
CA ALA A 576 15.69 11.44 -4.25
C ALA A 576 16.99 12.17 -4.65
N LEU A 577 17.47 11.96 -5.87
CA LEU A 577 18.75 12.52 -6.34
C LEU A 577 18.58 13.87 -7.02
N VAL A 578 17.67 13.97 -7.98
CA VAL A 578 17.50 15.18 -8.79
C VAL A 578 16.65 16.22 -8.06
N GLY A 579 15.65 15.76 -7.28
CA GLY A 579 14.72 16.64 -6.57
C GLY A 579 15.43 17.59 -5.60
N SER A 580 16.41 17.09 -4.84
CA SER A 580 17.19 17.91 -3.90
C SER A 580 18.07 18.94 -4.61
N LEU A 581 18.69 18.55 -5.72
CA LEU A 581 19.54 19.46 -6.50
C LEU A 581 18.71 20.56 -7.11
N VAL A 582 17.56 20.23 -7.70
CA VAL A 582 16.63 21.22 -8.26
C VAL A 582 16.15 22.17 -7.17
N LEU A 583 15.73 21.64 -6.02
CA LEU A 583 15.28 22.46 -4.89
C LEU A 583 16.42 23.35 -4.35
N MET A 584 17.65 22.82 -4.29
CA MET A 584 18.80 23.62 -3.86
C MET A 584 19.09 24.78 -4.83
N VAL A 585 18.95 24.56 -6.13
CA VAL A 585 19.09 25.61 -7.14
C VAL A 585 17.96 26.63 -7.00
N VAL A 586 16.71 26.16 -6.92
CA VAL A 586 15.53 27.05 -6.83
C VAL A 586 15.55 27.89 -5.54
N ILE A 587 15.81 27.26 -4.40
CA ILE A 587 15.83 27.95 -3.10
C ILE A 587 17.09 28.82 -2.97
N GLY A 588 18.26 28.29 -3.37
CA GLY A 588 19.54 29.00 -3.26
C GLY A 588 19.63 30.26 -4.12
N LEU A 589 19.07 30.20 -5.34
CA LEU A 589 19.02 31.37 -6.23
C LEU A 589 17.76 32.22 -6.03
N GLY A 590 16.67 31.63 -5.56
CA GLY A 590 15.37 32.30 -5.36
C GLY A 590 15.31 33.19 -4.12
N ILE A 591 16.05 32.82 -3.05
CA ILE A 591 16.13 33.63 -1.84
C ILE A 591 17.26 34.65 -2.01
N ASN A 592 16.93 35.79 -2.55
CA ASN A 592 17.86 36.91 -2.68
C ASN A 592 17.62 37.91 -1.54
N MET A 593 18.58 38.02 -0.61
CA MET A 593 18.62 39.00 0.46
C MET A 593 19.55 40.17 0.09
N ASP A 594 20.13 40.21 -1.11
CA ASP A 594 21.01 41.25 -1.57
C ASP A 594 20.18 42.51 -1.78
N VAL A 595 20.56 43.58 -1.06
CA VAL A 595 19.87 44.87 -1.13
C VAL A 595 20.69 45.75 -2.08
N GLU A 596 20.69 45.39 -3.36
CA GLU A 596 21.33 46.17 -4.42
C GLU A 596 20.28 46.68 -5.42
N SER A 597 20.65 47.72 -6.18
CA SER A 597 19.78 48.34 -7.20
C SER A 597 18.40 48.81 -6.66
N LEU A 598 18.40 49.39 -5.46
CA LEU A 598 17.20 49.98 -4.86
C LEU A 598 16.70 51.14 -5.71
N ARG A 599 15.49 51.01 -6.23
CA ARG A 599 14.89 52.05 -7.05
C ARG A 599 14.41 53.18 -6.18
N PHE A 600 14.91 54.38 -6.45
CA PHE A 600 14.46 55.59 -5.75
C PHE A 600 14.11 56.70 -6.72
N ALA A 601 13.27 57.62 -6.27
CA ALA A 601 12.96 58.83 -6.99
C ALA A 601 12.92 60.02 -6.03
N VAL A 602 13.15 61.21 -6.54
CA VAL A 602 13.19 62.45 -5.75
C VAL A 602 12.00 63.33 -6.11
N LEU A 603 11.32 63.82 -5.07
CA LEU A 603 10.35 64.91 -5.14
C LEU A 603 11.06 66.17 -4.69
N ASP A 604 11.65 66.92 -5.64
CA ASP A 604 12.47 68.13 -5.35
C ASP A 604 11.64 69.40 -5.55
N HIS A 605 11.18 69.94 -4.44
CA HIS A 605 10.48 71.21 -4.44
C HIS A 605 11.44 72.43 -4.38
N ASP A 606 12.76 72.24 -4.14
CA ASP A 606 13.76 73.32 -4.02
C ASP A 606 14.45 73.62 -5.35
N GLN A 607 14.70 72.65 -6.17
CA GLN A 607 15.32 72.71 -7.50
C GLN A 607 16.64 73.43 -7.58
N THR A 608 17.42 73.54 -6.49
CA THR A 608 18.72 74.23 -6.37
C THR A 608 19.87 73.24 -6.74
N SER A 609 21.10 73.86 -6.84
CA SER A 609 22.29 73.00 -7.02
C SER A 609 22.57 72.08 -5.82
N ILE A 610 22.16 72.47 -4.62
CA ILE A 610 22.35 71.69 -3.38
C ILE A 610 21.38 70.56 -3.28
N SER A 611 20.12 70.76 -3.65
CA SER A 611 19.13 69.66 -3.70
C SER A 611 19.55 68.58 -4.72
N ARG A 612 20.05 69.08 -5.88
CA ARG A 612 20.56 68.09 -6.91
C ARG A 612 21.82 67.34 -6.44
N SER A 613 22.75 68.04 -5.75
CA SER A 613 23.95 67.40 -5.16
C SER A 613 23.57 66.31 -4.15
N TYR A 614 22.53 66.53 -3.34
CA TYR A 614 22.04 65.57 -2.39
C TYR A 614 21.47 64.37 -3.11
N ALA A 615 20.63 64.56 -4.11
CA ALA A 615 20.08 63.47 -4.90
C ALA A 615 21.18 62.63 -5.62
N GLN A 616 22.17 63.35 -6.18
CA GLN A 616 23.33 62.74 -6.82
C GLN A 616 24.20 61.92 -5.86
N SER A 617 24.24 62.22 -4.56
CA SER A 617 25.00 61.46 -3.59
C SER A 617 24.43 60.05 -3.39
N LEU A 618 23.09 59.87 -3.57
CA LEU A 618 22.44 58.59 -3.55
C LEU A 618 22.61 57.85 -4.87
N SER A 619 22.42 58.52 -6.03
CA SER A 619 22.58 57.88 -7.35
C SER A 619 24.04 57.49 -7.65
N GLY A 620 25.01 58.13 -7.02
CA GLY A 620 26.42 57.75 -7.05
C GLY A 620 26.76 56.48 -6.23
N SER A 621 25.83 55.96 -5.42
CA SER A 621 26.03 54.78 -4.63
C SER A 621 25.66 53.50 -5.41
N ARG A 622 26.42 52.43 -5.24
CA ARG A 622 26.12 51.12 -5.85
C ARG A 622 24.78 50.50 -5.40
N TYR A 623 24.22 51.01 -4.32
CA TYR A 623 23.00 50.47 -3.71
C TYR A 623 21.71 51.03 -4.33
N PHE A 624 21.78 52.25 -4.94
CA PHE A 624 20.62 52.98 -5.40
C PHE A 624 20.62 53.21 -6.90
N THR A 625 19.45 53.06 -7.51
CA THR A 625 19.21 53.37 -8.92
C THR A 625 18.13 54.40 -9.04
N GLU A 626 18.49 55.59 -9.53
CA GLU A 626 17.56 56.70 -9.70
C GLU A 626 16.54 56.41 -10.80
N ARG A 627 15.29 56.77 -10.53
CA ARG A 627 14.17 56.72 -11.48
C ARG A 627 13.73 58.16 -11.79
N ALA A 628 12.84 58.31 -12.78
CA ALA A 628 12.28 59.59 -13.15
C ALA A 628 11.80 60.35 -11.90
N PRO A 629 12.13 61.66 -11.79
CA PRO A 629 11.74 62.49 -10.65
C PRO A 629 10.23 62.49 -10.46
N LEU A 630 9.79 62.72 -9.23
CA LEU A 630 8.40 62.78 -8.85
C LEU A 630 7.89 64.22 -9.00
N ALA A 631 6.66 64.36 -9.52
CA ALA A 631 6.02 65.64 -9.68
C ALA A 631 5.04 66.04 -8.55
N SER A 632 4.50 64.97 -7.86
CA SER A 632 3.50 65.19 -6.80
C SER A 632 3.52 64.03 -5.75
N TYR A 633 2.86 64.25 -4.61
CA TYR A 633 2.66 63.24 -3.59
C TYR A 633 1.76 62.10 -4.08
N ASP A 634 0.79 62.39 -4.95
CA ASP A 634 -0.07 61.36 -5.51
C ASP A 634 0.73 60.35 -6.38
N GLU A 635 1.67 60.90 -7.17
CA GLU A 635 2.61 60.11 -7.95
C GLU A 635 3.56 59.32 -7.05
N LEU A 636 4.06 59.91 -5.97
CA LEU A 636 4.89 59.24 -4.97
C LEU A 636 4.14 58.06 -4.39
N ASP A 637 2.91 58.23 -3.92
CA ASP A 637 2.09 57.18 -3.32
C ASP A 637 1.74 56.07 -4.34
N GLN A 638 1.40 56.42 -5.55
CA GLN A 638 1.09 55.50 -6.63
C GLN A 638 2.31 54.62 -6.99
N ARG A 639 3.48 55.20 -7.16
CA ARG A 639 4.70 54.49 -7.54
C ARG A 639 5.29 53.67 -6.39
N MET A 640 5.09 54.11 -5.13
CA MET A 640 5.39 53.31 -3.95
C MET A 640 4.43 52.10 -3.81
N ARG A 641 3.13 52.33 -3.97
CA ARG A 641 2.11 51.26 -3.94
C ARG A 641 2.30 50.24 -5.06
N SER A 642 2.74 50.66 -6.22
CA SER A 642 3.02 49.71 -7.34
C SER A 642 4.30 48.91 -7.15
N GLY A 643 5.12 49.20 -6.11
CA GLY A 643 6.43 48.59 -5.90
C GLY A 643 7.49 49.03 -6.91
N GLU A 644 7.23 50.05 -7.70
CA GLU A 644 8.24 50.65 -8.58
C GLU A 644 9.39 51.28 -7.81
N LEU A 645 9.08 51.93 -6.70
CA LEU A 645 10.05 52.60 -5.81
C LEU A 645 10.16 51.88 -4.48
N SER A 646 11.39 51.71 -3.99
CA SER A 646 11.70 51.24 -2.64
C SER A 646 12.00 52.39 -1.68
N LEU A 647 12.31 53.57 -2.22
CA LEU A 647 12.62 54.77 -1.51
C LEU A 647 12.09 55.99 -2.32
N ALA A 648 11.43 56.91 -1.66
CA ALA A 648 11.18 58.24 -2.21
C ALA A 648 11.78 59.31 -1.29
N LEU A 649 12.49 60.25 -1.87
CA LEU A 649 13.08 61.40 -1.16
C LEU A 649 12.27 62.62 -1.46
N GLU A 650 11.90 63.33 -0.42
CA GLU A 650 11.22 64.64 -0.49
C GLU A 650 12.13 65.74 -0.01
N ILE A 651 12.46 66.64 -0.89
CA ILE A 651 13.26 67.84 -0.57
C ILE A 651 12.35 69.06 -0.51
N PRO A 652 12.16 69.68 0.65
CA PRO A 652 11.22 70.74 0.82
C PRO A 652 11.70 72.04 0.14
N PRO A 653 10.78 72.97 -0.19
CA PRO A 653 11.15 74.27 -0.79
C PRO A 653 12.01 75.11 0.18
N GLY A 654 13.05 75.81 -0.33
CA GLY A 654 13.99 76.61 0.45
C GLY A 654 15.10 75.77 1.12
N PHE A 655 15.19 74.44 0.88
CA PHE A 655 16.22 73.58 1.43
C PHE A 655 17.63 74.12 1.22
N GLY A 656 18.00 74.46 0.00
CA GLY A 656 19.33 74.99 -0.34
C GLY A 656 19.66 76.26 0.42
N ARG A 657 18.70 77.20 0.55
CA ARG A 657 18.86 78.43 1.30
C ARG A 657 19.08 78.16 2.80
N THR A 658 18.30 77.28 3.39
CA THR A 658 18.38 76.93 4.81
C THR A 658 19.71 76.26 5.14
N VAL A 659 20.15 75.32 4.28
CA VAL A 659 21.46 74.63 4.38
C VAL A 659 22.60 75.68 4.22
N LEU A 660 22.48 76.65 3.28
CA LEU A 660 23.48 77.73 3.09
C LEU A 660 23.57 78.67 4.30
N ALA A 661 22.46 78.94 4.97
CA ALA A 661 22.39 79.72 6.17
C ALA A 661 22.86 79.00 7.44
N GLY A 662 23.24 77.70 7.36
CA GLY A 662 23.65 76.95 8.51
C GLY A 662 22.50 76.57 9.47
N GLN A 663 21.26 76.74 9.00
CA GLN A 663 20.06 76.41 9.79
C GLN A 663 19.63 74.96 9.63
N PRO A 664 18.95 74.40 10.64
CA PRO A 664 18.44 73.03 10.53
C PRO A 664 17.44 72.85 9.38
N ALA A 665 17.69 71.96 8.49
CA ALA A 665 16.79 71.55 7.40
C ALA A 665 16.42 70.08 7.53
N ALA A 666 15.16 69.75 7.24
CA ALA A 666 14.68 68.35 7.24
C ALA A 666 14.42 67.88 5.81
N ILE A 667 14.74 66.65 5.50
CA ILE A 667 14.42 65.88 4.25
C ILE A 667 13.51 64.74 4.61
N GLY A 668 12.45 64.58 3.86
CA GLY A 668 11.57 63.42 3.97
C GLY A 668 12.19 62.23 3.26
N ALA A 669 12.24 61.08 3.92
CA ALA A 669 12.59 59.81 3.31
C ALA A 669 11.46 58.80 3.55
N TRP A 670 10.80 58.37 2.48
CA TRP A 670 9.66 57.46 2.49
C TRP A 670 10.14 56.07 2.08
N PHE A 671 10.04 55.10 3.00
CA PHE A 671 10.48 53.71 2.79
C PHE A 671 9.30 52.80 2.58
N ASP A 672 9.45 51.78 1.73
CA ASP A 672 8.49 50.69 1.63
C ASP A 672 8.58 49.80 2.88
N GLY A 673 7.62 49.95 3.78
CA GLY A 673 7.53 49.21 5.04
C GLY A 673 6.87 47.80 4.92
N ALA A 674 6.44 47.41 3.74
CA ALA A 674 5.82 46.08 3.52
C ALA A 674 6.80 44.91 3.80
N MET A 675 8.11 45.19 3.67
CA MET A 675 9.21 44.29 4.05
C MET A 675 10.09 44.95 5.13
N PRO A 676 9.82 44.73 6.44
CA PRO A 676 10.48 45.48 7.52
C PRO A 676 12.01 45.41 7.49
N GLN A 677 12.59 44.22 7.33
CA GLN A 677 14.04 44.03 7.26
C GLN A 677 14.70 44.79 6.10
N ARG A 678 14.02 44.81 4.95
CA ARG A 678 14.48 45.54 3.78
C ARG A 678 14.38 47.08 4.01
N GLY A 679 13.28 47.51 4.62
CA GLY A 679 13.08 48.91 5.01
C GLY A 679 14.15 49.42 5.98
N GLU A 680 14.50 48.65 7.00
CA GLU A 680 15.59 48.99 7.94
C GLU A 680 16.96 49.11 7.24
N THR A 681 17.27 48.17 6.35
CA THR A 681 18.54 48.22 5.60
C THR A 681 18.62 49.46 4.70
N VAL A 682 17.55 49.78 3.97
CA VAL A 682 17.45 50.98 3.12
C VAL A 682 17.60 52.23 3.96
N SER A 683 16.94 52.32 5.12
CA SER A 683 17.06 53.41 6.06
C SER A 683 18.50 53.60 6.55
N GLY A 684 19.19 52.50 6.88
CA GLY A 684 20.60 52.55 7.27
C GLY A 684 21.52 53.08 6.16
N TYR A 685 21.30 52.70 4.92
CA TYR A 685 22.05 53.17 3.76
C TYR A 685 21.81 54.65 3.50
N VAL A 686 20.57 55.12 3.56
CA VAL A 686 20.20 56.54 3.41
C VAL A 686 20.85 57.36 4.50
N GLN A 687 20.81 56.91 5.76
CA GLN A 687 21.46 57.64 6.87
C GLN A 687 22.99 57.72 6.70
N GLY A 688 23.63 56.65 6.26
CA GLY A 688 25.08 56.62 5.99
C GLY A 688 25.48 57.58 4.88
N ILE A 689 24.75 57.59 3.76
CA ILE A 689 25.00 58.53 2.64
C ILE A 689 24.71 59.99 3.06
N HIS A 690 23.66 60.21 3.84
CA HIS A 690 23.32 61.50 4.39
C HIS A 690 24.45 62.05 5.24
N GLN A 691 25.02 61.33 6.17
CA GLN A 691 26.16 61.76 6.99
C GLN A 691 27.40 62.03 6.13
N HIS A 692 27.66 61.23 5.12
CA HIS A 692 28.77 61.42 4.21
C HIS A 692 28.63 62.75 3.42
N TRP A 693 27.44 63.04 2.87
CA TRP A 693 27.12 64.26 2.16
C TRP A 693 27.24 65.46 3.05
N LEU A 694 26.76 65.40 4.30
CA LEU A 694 26.90 66.45 5.27
C LEU A 694 28.40 66.80 5.57
N ALA A 695 29.20 65.75 5.74
CA ALA A 695 30.64 65.93 5.99
C ALA A 695 31.37 66.58 4.79
N GLU A 696 30.97 66.22 3.57
CA GLU A 696 31.53 66.79 2.34
C GLU A 696 31.12 68.22 2.14
N GLN A 697 29.88 68.62 2.39
CA GLN A 697 29.38 69.97 2.35
C GLN A 697 30.05 70.84 3.39
N ALA A 698 30.28 70.38 4.59
CA ALA A 698 31.00 71.04 5.62
C ALA A 698 32.48 71.29 5.23
N ARG A 699 33.13 70.32 4.62
CA ARG A 699 34.51 70.41 4.11
C ARG A 699 34.65 71.43 3.00
N GLU A 700 33.73 71.45 2.05
CA GLU A 700 33.76 72.42 0.92
C GLU A 700 33.57 73.86 1.40
N ARG A 701 32.81 74.08 2.47
CA ARG A 701 32.51 75.48 2.95
C ARG A 701 33.49 76.02 3.96
N THR A 702 33.97 75.19 4.87
CA THR A 702 34.79 75.68 6.00
C THR A 702 36.28 75.35 5.81
N GLY A 703 36.65 74.59 4.80
CA GLY A 703 37.99 74.03 4.65
C GLY A 703 38.43 73.15 5.81
N LEU A 704 37.60 73.01 6.84
CA LEU A 704 37.86 72.17 8.00
C LEU A 704 37.30 70.82 7.79
N LYS A 705 38.08 69.76 8.01
CA LYS A 705 37.53 68.41 8.13
C LYS A 705 36.73 68.40 9.43
N LEU A 706 35.41 68.56 9.32
CA LEU A 706 34.47 68.18 10.37
C LEU A 706 34.36 66.63 10.39
N GLY A 707 35.44 65.99 10.76
CA GLY A 707 35.44 64.54 11.06
C GLY A 707 35.49 64.45 12.56
N SER A 708 34.60 63.58 13.12
CA SER A 708 34.83 63.10 14.45
C SER A 708 36.22 62.48 14.48
N ASN A 709 37.03 62.79 15.51
CA ASN A 709 38.36 62.16 15.69
C ASN A 709 38.27 60.58 15.79
N VAL A 710 37.07 60.00 15.65
CA VAL A 710 36.80 58.61 15.70
C VAL A 710 35.93 58.22 14.48
N ALA A 711 36.50 57.51 13.53
CA ALA A 711 35.75 56.91 12.41
C ALA A 711 35.40 55.46 12.74
N VAL A 712 34.15 55.11 12.55
CA VAL A 712 33.70 53.71 12.63
C VAL A 712 33.89 53.11 11.24
N GLU A 713 34.93 52.28 11.07
CA GLU A 713 35.12 51.48 9.87
C GLU A 713 34.37 50.15 10.06
N THR A 714 33.27 49.95 9.34
CA THR A 714 32.55 48.69 9.32
C THR A 714 33.30 47.66 8.46
N ARG A 715 33.68 46.56 9.08
CA ARG A 715 34.32 45.41 8.38
C ARG A 715 33.52 44.15 8.62
N PHE A 716 32.90 43.64 7.57
CA PHE A 716 32.21 42.33 7.60
C PHE A 716 33.24 41.22 7.53
N ARG A 717 33.21 40.31 8.51
CA ARG A 717 34.05 39.12 8.54
C ARG A 717 33.22 37.92 8.06
N TYR A 718 33.82 36.92 7.36
CA TYR A 718 33.21 35.70 6.85
C TYR A 718 32.31 35.84 5.61
N ASN A 719 31.75 36.97 5.30
CA ASN A 719 31.04 37.31 4.06
C ASN A 719 31.26 38.80 3.78
N PRO A 720 32.47 39.21 3.32
CA PRO A 720 32.81 40.62 3.18
C PRO A 720 31.91 41.39 2.21
N ASP A 721 31.45 40.72 1.18
CA ASP A 721 30.57 41.29 0.15
C ASP A 721 29.09 41.27 0.54
N VAL A 722 28.74 40.69 1.69
CA VAL A 722 27.37 40.51 2.21
C VAL A 722 26.44 39.86 1.17
N LYS A 723 26.97 38.89 0.40
CA LYS A 723 26.19 38.21 -0.63
C LYS A 723 25.27 37.14 -0.03
N SER A 724 24.06 37.03 -0.58
CA SER A 724 23.04 36.08 -0.14
C SER A 724 23.44 34.62 -0.34
N LEU A 725 24.03 34.30 -1.49
CA LEU A 725 24.32 32.89 -1.89
C LEU A 725 25.30 32.18 -0.94
N PRO A 726 26.45 32.80 -0.51
CA PRO A 726 27.33 32.19 0.49
C PRO A 726 26.69 31.99 1.88
N ALA A 727 25.67 32.79 2.20
CA ALA A 727 24.93 32.67 3.47
C ALA A 727 23.83 31.57 3.39
N MET A 728 23.15 31.48 2.25
CA MET A 728 21.98 30.61 2.06
C MET A 728 22.33 29.18 1.67
N ALA A 729 23.34 28.97 0.80
CA ALA A 729 23.69 27.61 0.36
C ALA A 729 24.02 26.66 1.54
N PRO A 730 24.84 27.08 2.56
CA PRO A 730 25.08 26.27 3.73
C PRO A 730 23.86 26.02 4.62
N ALA A 731 22.84 26.87 4.54
CA ALA A 731 21.61 26.75 5.32
C ALA A 731 20.56 25.86 4.62
N VAL A 732 20.44 25.98 3.30
CA VAL A 732 19.48 25.19 2.50
C VAL A 732 19.86 23.70 2.48
N MET A 733 21.16 23.40 2.43
CA MET A 733 21.65 22.02 2.39
C MET A 733 21.16 21.17 3.59
N PRO A 734 21.29 21.55 4.87
CA PRO A 734 20.74 20.81 6.00
C PRO A 734 19.21 20.67 5.95
N MET A 735 18.49 21.70 5.49
CA MET A 735 17.05 21.65 5.36
C MET A 735 16.60 20.57 4.37
N LEU A 736 17.23 20.49 3.20
CA LEU A 736 16.93 19.48 2.19
C LEU A 736 17.38 18.07 2.63
N LEU A 737 18.51 17.99 3.33
CA LEU A 737 19.03 16.73 3.88
C LEU A 737 18.14 16.18 5.03
N LEU A 738 17.36 17.03 5.69
CA LEU A 738 16.37 16.62 6.66
C LEU A 738 15.07 16.16 5.97
N MET A 739 14.51 16.99 5.11
CA MET A 739 13.19 16.84 4.55
C MET A 739 13.05 15.61 3.66
N LEU A 740 13.91 15.51 2.64
CA LEU A 740 13.75 14.48 1.59
C LEU A 740 14.03 13.07 2.09
N PRO A 741 15.10 12.76 2.85
CA PRO A 741 15.29 11.44 3.42
C PRO A 741 14.21 11.05 4.42
N ALA A 742 13.68 12.00 5.21
CA ALA A 742 12.57 11.74 6.12
C ALA A 742 11.28 11.36 5.36
N MET A 743 10.94 12.08 4.27
CA MET A 743 9.78 11.75 3.43
C MET A 743 9.91 10.36 2.78
N LEU A 744 11.08 10.04 2.23
CA LEU A 744 11.32 8.74 1.59
C LEU A 744 11.20 7.58 2.57
N THR A 745 11.79 7.72 3.76
CA THR A 745 11.72 6.68 4.79
C THR A 745 10.37 6.58 5.47
N ALA A 746 9.59 7.67 5.49
CA ALA A 746 8.21 7.64 5.96
C ALA A 746 7.33 6.68 5.14
N LEU A 747 7.62 6.48 3.87
CA LEU A 747 6.91 5.51 3.03
C LEU A 747 7.34 4.05 3.29
N ALA A 748 8.53 3.81 3.84
CA ALA A 748 9.14 2.48 3.85
C ALA A 748 8.38 1.43 4.69
N VAL A 749 7.88 1.79 5.87
CA VAL A 749 7.14 0.87 6.77
C VAL A 749 5.65 0.89 6.47
N VAL A 750 5.08 2.07 6.20
CA VAL A 750 3.64 2.21 5.92
C VAL A 750 3.24 1.46 4.66
N ARG A 751 4.08 1.45 3.62
CA ARG A 751 3.83 0.67 2.41
C ARG A 751 3.70 -0.83 2.71
N GLU A 752 4.50 -1.38 3.64
CA GLU A 752 4.34 -2.78 4.04
C GLU A 752 3.04 -3.01 4.83
N LYS A 753 2.60 -2.02 5.63
CA LYS A 753 1.31 -2.09 6.31
C LYS A 753 0.16 -2.13 5.30
N GLU A 754 0.17 -1.26 4.29
CA GLU A 754 -0.88 -1.19 3.27
C GLU A 754 -0.89 -2.43 2.35
N LEU A 755 0.28 -2.93 1.95
CA LEU A 755 0.40 -4.14 1.14
C LEU A 755 0.17 -5.44 1.92
N GLY A 756 0.16 -5.37 3.26
CA GLY A 756 0.01 -6.53 4.14
C GLY A 756 1.30 -7.31 4.38
N SER A 757 2.41 -6.99 3.71
CA SER A 757 3.70 -7.67 3.90
C SER A 757 4.35 -7.41 5.26
N ILE A 758 3.81 -6.48 6.07
CA ILE A 758 4.21 -6.27 7.46
C ILE A 758 4.01 -7.55 8.32
N LEU A 759 3.14 -8.46 7.90
CA LEU A 759 2.95 -9.77 8.52
C LEU A 759 4.25 -10.58 8.57
N ASN A 760 5.15 -10.40 7.60
CA ASN A 760 6.47 -11.04 7.61
C ASN A 760 7.32 -10.62 8.83
N LEU A 761 7.14 -9.39 9.34
CA LEU A 761 7.76 -8.98 10.60
C LEU A 761 7.15 -9.73 11.81
N TYR A 762 5.84 -9.99 11.78
CA TYR A 762 5.13 -10.59 12.92
C TYR A 762 5.39 -12.10 13.05
N THR A 763 5.48 -12.80 11.92
CA THR A 763 5.56 -14.27 11.83
C THR A 763 6.97 -14.82 11.63
N THR A 764 7.99 -13.95 11.50
CA THR A 764 9.39 -14.37 11.35
C THR A 764 10.22 -14.00 12.58
N PRO A 765 11.41 -14.63 12.79
CA PRO A 765 12.26 -14.35 13.95
C PRO A 765 12.96 -12.98 13.92
N VAL A 766 12.64 -12.12 12.98
CA VAL A 766 13.20 -10.76 12.83
C VAL A 766 12.81 -9.87 14.00
N THR A 767 13.78 -9.12 14.54
CA THR A 767 13.54 -8.12 15.58
C THR A 767 13.14 -6.76 14.98
N ARG A 768 12.46 -5.91 15.78
CA ARG A 768 12.12 -4.53 15.37
C ARG A 768 13.35 -3.72 14.99
N VAL A 769 14.46 -3.95 15.68
CA VAL A 769 15.75 -3.26 15.43
C VAL A 769 16.31 -3.67 14.08
N GLU A 770 16.40 -4.97 13.79
CA GLU A 770 16.89 -5.49 12.51
C GLU A 770 16.04 -4.97 11.34
N PHE A 771 14.74 -4.95 11.51
CA PHE A 771 13.78 -4.47 10.51
C PHE A 771 13.97 -2.97 10.22
N LEU A 772 13.97 -2.11 11.25
CA LEU A 772 14.10 -0.66 11.08
C LEU A 772 15.48 -0.27 10.55
N LEU A 773 16.55 -0.82 11.13
CA LEU A 773 17.92 -0.56 10.66
C LEU A 773 18.14 -1.08 9.23
N GLY A 774 17.60 -2.26 8.92
CA GLY A 774 17.67 -2.83 7.57
C GLY A 774 17.00 -1.95 6.52
N LYS A 775 15.91 -1.30 6.89
CA LYS A 775 15.25 -0.31 6.04
C LYS A 775 15.96 1.04 6.01
N GLN A 776 16.57 1.46 7.10
CA GLN A 776 17.21 2.77 7.21
C GLN A 776 18.50 2.88 6.40
N LEU A 777 19.36 1.86 6.42
CA LEU A 777 20.71 1.90 5.83
C LEU A 777 20.75 2.31 4.35
N PRO A 778 19.91 1.78 3.45
CA PRO A 778 19.90 2.20 2.04
C PRO A 778 19.57 3.68 1.86
N TYR A 779 18.67 4.21 2.67
CA TYR A 779 18.27 5.63 2.60
C TYR A 779 19.33 6.56 3.18
N VAL A 780 20.09 6.12 4.21
CA VAL A 780 21.25 6.87 4.72
C VAL A 780 22.32 6.97 3.64
N LEU A 781 22.62 5.87 2.93
CA LEU A 781 23.57 5.90 1.82
C LEU A 781 23.12 6.83 0.69
N LEU A 782 21.83 6.79 0.34
CA LEU A 782 21.25 7.68 -0.65
C LEU A 782 21.31 9.15 -0.21
N ALA A 783 21.03 9.43 1.08
CA ALA A 783 21.14 10.77 1.65
C ALA A 783 22.58 11.28 1.63
N MET A 784 23.56 10.41 1.91
CA MET A 784 24.97 10.77 1.83
C MET A 784 25.43 11.06 0.40
N LEU A 785 24.97 10.28 -0.57
CA LEU A 785 25.22 10.57 -1.98
C LEU A 785 24.65 11.94 -2.37
N ASN A 786 23.43 12.21 -1.94
CA ASN A 786 22.74 13.47 -2.17
C ASN A 786 23.47 14.66 -1.51
N TYR A 787 23.95 14.49 -0.28
CA TYR A 787 24.80 15.45 0.41
C TYR A 787 26.07 15.78 -0.42
N LEU A 788 26.77 14.76 -0.94
CA LEU A 788 27.95 14.97 -1.75
C LEU A 788 27.66 15.76 -3.03
N LEU A 789 26.54 15.44 -3.69
CA LEU A 789 26.08 16.16 -4.87
C LEU A 789 25.72 17.63 -4.55
N MET A 790 25.06 17.88 -3.42
CA MET A 790 24.75 19.26 -2.97
C MET A 790 26.03 20.03 -2.61
N CYS A 791 27.03 19.40 -1.98
CA CYS A 791 28.32 20.01 -1.75
C CYS A 791 29.03 20.37 -3.07
N ALA A 792 29.02 19.44 -4.04
CA ALA A 792 29.58 19.70 -5.35
C ALA A 792 28.85 20.88 -6.05
N LEU A 793 27.54 20.93 -6.00
CA LEU A 793 26.74 22.05 -6.53
C LEU A 793 27.10 23.38 -5.85
N ALA A 794 27.22 23.38 -4.51
CA ALA A 794 27.58 24.57 -3.75
C ALA A 794 28.96 25.12 -4.14
N VAL A 795 29.96 24.22 -4.26
CA VAL A 795 31.34 24.62 -4.55
C VAL A 795 31.53 24.96 -6.04
N PHE A 796 31.09 24.10 -6.97
CA PHE A 796 31.43 24.26 -8.38
C PHE A 796 30.44 25.11 -9.17
N ALA A 797 29.15 25.09 -8.82
CA ALA A 797 28.14 25.87 -9.53
C ALA A 797 27.86 27.21 -8.85
N PHE A 798 27.76 27.23 -7.51
CA PHE A 798 27.48 28.45 -6.75
C PHE A 798 28.74 29.23 -6.35
N GLY A 799 29.94 28.63 -6.50
CA GLY A 799 31.19 29.27 -6.13
C GLY A 799 31.35 29.51 -4.62
N VAL A 800 30.66 28.76 -3.78
CA VAL A 800 30.72 28.90 -2.31
C VAL A 800 31.79 27.95 -1.76
N PRO A 801 32.97 28.44 -1.35
CA PRO A 801 34.06 27.60 -0.90
C PRO A 801 33.78 27.01 0.48
N ILE A 802 34.25 25.78 0.71
CA ILE A 802 34.30 25.18 2.05
C ILE A 802 35.59 25.64 2.71
N THR A 803 35.51 26.56 3.66
CA THR A 803 36.69 27.13 4.32
C THR A 803 37.26 26.27 5.45
N GLY A 804 36.41 25.41 6.07
CA GLY A 804 36.79 24.50 7.14
C GLY A 804 37.02 23.07 6.68
N SER A 805 36.96 22.11 7.62
CA SER A 805 37.22 20.70 7.35
C SER A 805 36.03 20.00 6.68
N PHE A 806 36.19 19.55 5.45
CA PHE A 806 35.19 18.76 4.73
C PHE A 806 34.85 17.44 5.45
N ALA A 807 35.84 16.82 6.12
CA ALA A 807 35.62 15.60 6.91
C ALA A 807 34.69 15.85 8.11
N THR A 808 34.83 17.01 8.77
CA THR A 808 33.94 17.44 9.86
C THR A 808 32.51 17.59 9.35
N LEU A 809 32.31 18.27 8.22
CA LEU A 809 31.00 18.45 7.61
C LEU A 809 30.37 17.10 7.19
N THR A 810 31.17 16.20 6.61
CA THR A 810 30.73 14.87 6.18
C THR A 810 30.28 13.99 7.36
N LEU A 811 31.04 14.04 8.48
CA LEU A 811 30.65 13.32 9.69
C LEU A 811 29.32 13.86 10.27
N ALA A 812 29.16 15.19 10.30
CA ALA A 812 27.90 15.81 10.72
C ALA A 812 26.73 15.42 9.80
N ALA A 813 26.95 15.45 8.48
CA ALA A 813 25.95 15.04 7.51
C ALA A 813 25.54 13.55 7.67
N LEU A 814 26.48 12.66 8.01
CA LEU A 814 26.20 11.26 8.30
C LEU A 814 25.29 11.12 9.53
N LEU A 815 25.65 11.75 10.65
CA LEU A 815 24.84 11.71 11.87
C LEU A 815 23.45 12.29 11.60
N PHE A 816 23.40 13.39 10.89
CA PHE A 816 22.15 14.06 10.57
C PHE A 816 21.28 13.26 9.59
N SER A 817 21.86 12.56 8.61
CA SER A 817 21.14 11.66 7.71
C SER A 817 20.52 10.47 8.46
N ILE A 818 21.21 9.95 9.49
CA ILE A 818 20.66 8.91 10.37
C ILE A 818 19.45 9.45 11.16
N ILE A 819 19.54 10.68 11.65
CA ILE A 819 18.45 11.35 12.36
C ILE A 819 17.26 11.58 11.41
N ALA A 820 17.49 12.17 10.25
CA ALA A 820 16.45 12.48 9.26
C ALA A 820 15.68 11.22 8.83
N THR A 821 16.40 10.17 8.47
CA THR A 821 15.80 8.88 8.12
C THR A 821 15.08 8.23 9.30
N GLY A 822 15.62 8.37 10.51
CA GLY A 822 14.99 7.91 11.76
C GLY A 822 13.65 8.63 12.04
N MET A 823 13.56 9.94 11.82
CA MET A 823 12.32 10.72 11.94
C MET A 823 11.26 10.23 10.94
N GLY A 824 11.65 9.95 9.71
CA GLY A 824 10.75 9.38 8.71
C GLY A 824 10.26 7.99 9.11
N LEU A 825 11.13 7.11 9.62
CA LEU A 825 10.74 5.79 10.13
C LEU A 825 9.79 5.90 11.33
N LEU A 826 10.00 6.87 12.21
CA LEU A 826 9.10 7.15 13.33
C LEU A 826 7.70 7.55 12.81
N ALA A 827 7.63 8.47 11.86
CA ALA A 827 6.38 8.86 11.20
C ALA A 827 5.67 7.64 10.60
N SER A 828 6.42 6.79 9.91
CA SER A 828 5.95 5.55 9.29
C SER A 828 5.49 4.49 10.30
N ALA A 829 6.12 4.42 11.48
CA ALA A 829 5.74 3.47 12.53
C ALA A 829 4.38 3.81 13.14
N VAL A 830 4.09 5.09 13.32
CA VAL A 830 2.87 5.59 13.99
C VAL A 830 1.66 5.63 13.05
N THR A 831 1.84 5.97 11.79
CA THR A 831 0.76 6.17 10.81
C THR A 831 0.31 4.87 10.12
N ARG A 832 -0.90 4.88 9.53
CA ARG A 832 -1.49 3.75 8.82
C ARG A 832 -1.58 3.94 7.31
N SER A 833 -1.51 5.19 6.81
CA SER A 833 -1.56 5.49 5.37
C SER A 833 -0.31 6.22 4.91
N GLN A 834 0.10 6.01 3.65
CA GLN A 834 1.27 6.66 3.05
C GLN A 834 1.12 8.19 3.04
N ILE A 835 -0.08 8.68 2.72
CA ILE A 835 -0.36 10.12 2.71
C ILE A 835 -0.14 10.72 4.10
N ALA A 836 -0.72 10.11 5.14
CA ALA A 836 -0.56 10.59 6.52
C ALA A 836 0.91 10.54 6.97
N ALA A 837 1.66 9.50 6.60
CA ALA A 837 3.09 9.38 6.93
C ALA A 837 3.92 10.50 6.30
N MET A 838 3.67 10.81 5.02
CA MET A 838 4.35 11.91 4.31
C MET A 838 4.06 13.26 4.94
N PHE A 839 2.78 13.56 5.21
CA PHE A 839 2.41 14.82 5.86
C PHE A 839 3.00 14.94 7.26
N PHE A 840 2.96 13.88 8.05
CA PHE A 840 3.54 13.88 9.39
C PHE A 840 5.07 14.09 9.36
N ALA A 841 5.77 13.44 8.42
CA ALA A 841 7.19 13.64 8.23
C ALA A 841 7.49 15.07 7.75
N LEU A 842 6.73 15.60 6.78
CA LEU A 842 6.91 16.94 6.23
C LEU A 842 6.71 18.03 7.30
N ILE A 843 5.59 17.97 8.00
CA ILE A 843 5.24 18.94 9.06
C ILE A 843 6.25 18.84 10.20
N GLY A 844 6.57 17.63 10.64
CA GLY A 844 7.52 17.38 11.73
C GLY A 844 8.97 17.78 11.43
N THR A 845 9.33 17.91 10.15
CA THR A 845 10.69 18.31 9.74
C THR A 845 10.79 19.76 9.30
N ILE A 846 9.93 20.23 8.40
CA ILE A 846 10.05 21.57 7.82
C ILE A 846 9.70 22.67 8.81
N ILE A 847 8.58 22.55 9.52
CA ILE A 847 8.12 23.65 10.40
C ILE A 847 9.13 23.92 11.52
N PRO A 848 9.59 22.91 12.30
CA PRO A 848 10.58 23.17 13.33
C PRO A 848 11.93 23.64 12.76
N ALA A 849 12.35 23.12 11.61
CA ALA A 849 13.60 23.50 10.97
C ALA A 849 13.59 24.94 10.47
N SER A 850 12.47 25.41 9.91
CA SER A 850 12.38 26.78 9.38
C SER A 850 12.13 27.83 10.45
N GLN A 851 11.30 27.52 11.47
CA GLN A 851 10.85 28.50 12.45
C GLN A 851 11.73 28.57 13.71
N PHE A 852 12.29 27.43 14.15
CA PHE A 852 12.94 27.36 15.46
C PHE A 852 14.43 27.02 15.41
N SER A 853 14.98 26.66 14.25
CA SER A 853 16.34 26.10 14.18
C SER A 853 17.42 27.09 13.76
N GLY A 854 17.13 28.38 13.74
CA GLY A 854 18.14 29.41 13.40
C GLY A 854 18.37 29.55 11.89
N LEU A 855 17.38 29.19 11.05
CA LEU A 855 17.48 29.38 9.60
C LEU A 855 17.42 30.85 9.24
N THR A 856 16.42 31.56 9.73
CA THR A 856 16.19 33.03 9.54
C THR A 856 16.71 33.82 10.71
N ASP A 857 16.28 33.50 11.91
CA ASP A 857 16.60 34.23 13.14
C ASP A 857 17.42 33.35 14.09
N PRO A 858 18.40 33.93 14.81
CA PRO A 858 19.19 33.15 15.79
C PRO A 858 18.30 32.55 16.87
N VAL A 859 18.57 31.29 17.28
CA VAL A 859 17.81 30.61 18.35
C VAL A 859 17.83 31.41 19.67
N SER A 860 18.88 32.22 19.90
CA SER A 860 19.00 33.10 21.05
C SER A 860 17.97 34.22 21.10
N SER A 861 17.38 34.60 19.97
CA SER A 861 16.33 35.65 19.89
C SER A 861 14.92 35.06 20.14
N LEU A 862 14.78 33.74 20.18
CA LEU A 862 13.50 33.09 20.44
C LEU A 862 13.18 33.10 21.93
N GLU A 863 11.89 33.25 22.27
CA GLU A 863 11.39 33.26 23.64
C GLU A 863 10.51 32.03 23.93
N GLY A 864 10.36 31.69 25.21
CA GLY A 864 9.44 30.66 25.70
C GLY A 864 9.66 29.27 25.12
N VAL A 865 8.56 28.62 24.66
CA VAL A 865 8.58 27.26 24.11
C VAL A 865 9.39 27.17 22.81
N GLY A 866 9.39 28.23 21.99
CA GLY A 866 10.14 28.27 20.75
C GLY A 866 11.64 28.09 20.93
N ARG A 867 12.20 28.71 21.97
CA ARG A 867 13.60 28.57 22.33
C ARG A 867 13.94 27.13 22.74
N TRP A 868 13.12 26.53 23.60
CA TRP A 868 13.30 25.13 24.02
C TRP A 868 13.29 24.15 22.83
N VAL A 869 12.33 24.33 21.93
CA VAL A 869 12.27 23.53 20.69
C VAL A 869 13.53 23.77 19.87
N GLY A 870 13.96 25.01 19.68
CA GLY A 870 15.14 25.36 18.91
C GLY A 870 16.45 24.78 19.48
N GLU A 871 16.61 24.77 20.80
CA GLU A 871 17.80 24.22 21.47
C GLU A 871 17.89 22.69 21.37
N ILE A 872 16.76 21.96 21.38
CA ILE A 872 16.71 20.50 21.34
C ILE A 872 16.69 19.96 19.91
N TYR A 873 16.15 20.73 18.95
CA TYR A 873 15.89 20.24 17.62
C TYR A 873 17.19 19.99 16.81
N PRO A 874 17.36 18.78 16.22
CA PRO A 874 18.65 18.41 15.59
C PRO A 874 19.10 19.32 14.44
N ALA A 875 18.16 19.94 13.72
CA ALA A 875 18.51 20.82 12.60
C ALA A 875 19.29 22.05 13.05
N THR A 876 19.03 22.58 14.24
CA THR A 876 19.77 23.72 14.83
C THR A 876 21.27 23.46 14.86
N HIS A 877 21.65 22.28 15.36
CA HIS A 877 23.04 21.88 15.47
C HIS A 877 23.66 21.67 14.09
N MET A 878 22.91 21.11 13.14
CA MET A 878 23.41 20.92 11.78
C MET A 878 23.57 22.26 11.02
N PHE A 879 22.65 23.23 11.21
CA PHE A 879 22.80 24.59 10.66
C PHE A 879 24.04 25.27 11.20
N ALA A 880 24.28 25.16 12.53
CA ALA A 880 25.48 25.71 13.16
C ALA A 880 26.77 25.09 12.60
N ILE A 881 26.80 23.75 12.42
CA ILE A 881 27.94 23.05 11.83
C ILE A 881 28.14 23.47 10.36
N SER A 882 27.08 23.45 9.56
CA SER A 882 27.16 23.75 8.14
C SER A 882 27.67 25.18 7.89
N ARG A 883 27.06 26.18 8.52
CA ARG A 883 27.52 27.58 8.45
C ARG A 883 28.93 27.75 9.02
N GLY A 884 29.23 27.07 10.14
CA GLY A 884 30.55 27.10 10.77
C GLY A 884 31.66 26.64 9.88
N VAL A 885 31.44 25.49 9.21
CA VAL A 885 32.46 24.87 8.32
C VAL A 885 32.55 25.60 7.00
N PHE A 886 31.45 26.02 6.38
CA PHE A 886 31.47 26.75 5.11
C PHE A 886 32.10 28.15 5.25
N SER A 887 31.69 28.91 6.26
CA SER A 887 32.00 30.34 6.30
C SER A 887 33.04 30.73 7.36
N LYS A 888 33.15 29.99 8.48
CA LYS A 888 33.95 30.41 9.64
C LYS A 888 35.20 29.55 9.87
N ALA A 889 35.46 28.55 9.01
CA ALA A 889 36.58 27.61 9.11
C ALA A 889 36.62 26.87 10.46
N LEU A 890 35.46 26.59 11.11
CA LEU A 890 35.41 25.88 12.38
C LEU A 890 35.85 24.43 12.23
N THR A 891 36.52 23.93 13.26
CA THR A 891 37.01 22.54 13.35
C THR A 891 36.07 21.69 14.20
N LEU A 892 36.32 20.38 14.22
CA LEU A 892 35.59 19.43 15.08
C LEU A 892 35.67 19.83 16.56
N GLY A 893 36.83 20.38 17.01
CA GLY A 893 37.03 20.80 18.39
C GLY A 893 36.11 21.94 18.82
N ASP A 894 35.82 22.86 17.88
CA ASP A 894 34.95 24.04 18.15
C ASP A 894 33.46 23.68 18.16
N LEU A 895 33.10 22.53 17.56
CA LEU A 895 31.72 22.10 17.33
C LEU A 895 31.28 20.92 18.20
N THR A 896 32.06 20.57 19.23
CA THR A 896 31.83 19.38 20.06
C THR A 896 30.45 19.34 20.68
N ALA A 897 29.89 20.44 21.14
CA ALA A 897 28.54 20.52 21.69
C ALA A 897 27.45 20.16 20.65
N ALA A 898 27.59 20.65 19.42
CA ALA A 898 26.64 20.35 18.33
C ALA A 898 26.73 18.88 17.91
N PHE A 899 27.96 18.32 17.84
CA PHE A 899 28.14 16.89 17.54
C PHE A 899 27.59 15.98 18.65
N THR A 900 27.78 16.33 19.93
CA THR A 900 27.20 15.54 21.05
C THR A 900 25.68 15.58 21.02
N ALA A 901 25.05 16.71 20.71
CA ALA A 901 23.62 16.81 20.56
C ALA A 901 23.09 15.94 19.42
N LEU A 902 23.73 15.95 18.24
CA LEU A 902 23.38 15.08 17.14
C LEU A 902 23.56 13.59 17.51
N ALA A 903 24.67 13.23 18.15
CA ALA A 903 24.92 11.85 18.56
C ALA A 903 23.88 11.34 19.55
N LEU A 904 23.44 12.17 20.51
CA LEU A 904 22.40 11.84 21.47
C LEU A 904 20.99 11.74 20.86
N ALA A 905 20.70 12.52 19.83
CA ALA A 905 19.40 12.50 19.15
C ALA A 905 19.14 11.14 18.44
N ILE A 906 20.20 10.48 17.95
CA ILE A 906 20.07 9.19 17.22
C ILE A 906 19.40 8.11 18.09
N PRO A 907 19.94 7.72 19.27
CA PRO A 907 19.33 6.66 20.08
C PRO A 907 17.95 7.04 20.60
N VAL A 908 17.67 8.33 20.82
CA VAL A 908 16.35 8.81 21.26
C VAL A 908 15.32 8.59 20.15
N ILE A 909 15.57 9.09 18.95
CA ILE A 909 14.61 8.99 17.81
C ILE A 909 14.42 7.51 17.42
N MET A 910 15.52 6.75 17.33
CA MET A 910 15.44 5.32 16.99
C MET A 910 14.76 4.52 18.09
N GLY A 911 15.02 4.84 19.35
CA GLY A 911 14.36 4.19 20.50
C GLY A 911 12.85 4.40 20.48
N ILE A 912 12.39 5.62 20.21
CA ILE A 912 10.97 5.94 20.07
C ILE A 912 10.37 5.21 18.86
N ALA A 913 11.05 5.16 17.71
CA ALA A 913 10.58 4.46 16.51
C ALA A 913 10.46 2.93 16.75
N ILE A 914 11.43 2.31 17.44
CA ILE A 914 11.41 0.89 17.82
C ILE A 914 10.26 0.61 18.81
N TRP A 915 10.02 1.51 19.75
CA TRP A 915 8.92 1.39 20.71
C TRP A 915 7.56 1.52 20.04
N ALA A 916 7.43 2.48 19.13
CA ALA A 916 6.18 2.77 18.41
C ALA A 916 5.79 1.66 17.41
N LEU A 917 6.77 0.89 16.88
CA LEU A 917 6.49 -0.19 15.93
C LEU A 917 6.01 -1.44 16.68
N PRO A 918 4.76 -1.90 16.52
CA PRO A 918 4.29 -3.15 17.11
C PRO A 918 4.94 -4.36 16.44
N LYS A 919 5.13 -5.47 17.17
CA LYS A 919 5.54 -6.77 16.62
C LYS A 919 4.37 -7.76 16.50
N GLN A 920 3.18 -7.34 16.85
CA GLN A 920 1.93 -8.07 16.66
C GLN A 920 0.85 -7.05 16.32
N GLU A 921 -0.13 -7.47 15.57
CA GLU A 921 -1.30 -6.66 15.27
C GLU A 921 -2.17 -6.55 16.54
N ARG A 922 -2.69 -5.34 16.82
CA ARG A 922 -3.56 -5.04 17.97
C ARG A 922 -5.03 -5.22 17.62
#